data_778350ef2707e92ffb5dfc6c0ea2f05f
#
_entry.id   778350ef2707e92ffb5dfc6c0ea2f05f
#
_cell.length_a   1.000
_cell.length_b   1.000
_cell.length_c   1.000
_cell.angle_alpha   90.00
_cell.angle_beta   90.00
_cell.angle_gamma   90.00
#
_symmetry.space_group_name_H-M   'P 1'
#
loop_
_entity.id
_entity.type
_entity.pdbx_description
1 polymer ?
#
loop_
_entity_poly.entity_id
_entity_poly.type
_entity_poly.pdbx_seq_one_letter_code
_entity_poly.pdbx_strand_id
1 'polypeptide(L)'
;MKKLLLLTFILGIFFNAHAQFPGGFGGGPKKSAVTGRITATILDSLTKKPIDYATVSLINVKDNKSVNGGVTDEKGKLSLQNVSPNSYKLMIGFMGYKTKSVLVTTTPSKPDNNMGTIYISSSENTLADVQVQGTKAIIENKIDRMVYNAEADGTNAGGDATDVMRKVPMLSVDPTGNIQLRGGAVRVLINGKPSGTMASSVADALKMIPAEQIKTVEVITSPSAKYDAEGSGGIINIITKKSNAQGVSGSVNAAAGTRQNNGSFNLTAKTGRLSVNTSLGTNLAYAQKSQTEFITNTTYLDGTTNNISQSGFSKWSRNGYNGSVGLDYDFNAYNNISTTAKFNSFSNGGPSETNYIINNVAASNIGDMDMTFRNLDWNVDYRKTSKKEGEEFSVSAQLSSGRTPTSFSNLLTSAAFPSGLQTISNNNGKNNEYTFQTDYTYPFNKKTTLEVGAKAILRDIQSQFDNTAQDFEYNQNVGAAYGVISFDLTKKLKFKGGVRAEYTRIDFNTQSSGIQKNDYLNLFPSAIISQNLKGGATIKLSYNRRVQRPSQSYLNPFRNESDQFNIMQGNPQLNPELSDNLELGYNTFIKGSIINASIFYRRTVGVIENSISPITENGVNKTLTSYINVGTAPVYGFNVFASYNLKPKWTLMTNFSGNTYSVTNNETNVNTGTFFNFNWFVRSAYGFGKGYNFELFNVITSKRRTYQGVTDPFYIYGGSFKKEILKKKGSIGLGVLNPFTKDLHIKTVNNAVNQRGTIYQSQNIYYPLRNYTINFSYTFGKLKFTEKKKIKNDDVKQDQQQGGGMGGGVQQ
;
A
#
# COMPACT_ATOMS: atom_id res chain seq x y z
N MET A 1 -29.69 6.02 12.23
CA MET A 1 -29.53 5.73 13.66
C MET A 1 -30.12 4.38 14.06
N LYS A 2 -31.39 4.00 13.75
CA LYS A 2 -31.96 2.68 14.12
C LYS A 2 -31.25 1.45 13.51
N LYS A 3 -30.64 1.54 12.33
CA LYS A 3 -29.89 0.44 11.69
C LYS A 3 -28.44 0.29 12.18
N LEU A 4 -27.86 1.35 12.79
CA LEU A 4 -26.54 1.31 13.44
C LEU A 4 -26.62 0.63 14.81
N LEU A 5 -27.76 0.80 15.51
CA LEU A 5 -28.06 0.11 16.77
C LEU A 5 -28.18 -1.41 16.62
N LEU A 6 -28.60 -1.89 15.45
CA LEU A 6 -28.70 -3.34 15.19
C LEU A 6 -27.30 -3.99 15.03
N LEU A 7 -26.35 -3.27 14.45
CA LEU A 7 -24.98 -3.74 14.30
C LEU A 7 -24.20 -3.72 15.64
N THR A 8 -24.42 -2.70 16.46
CA THR A 8 -23.90 -2.65 17.82
C THR A 8 -24.57 -3.65 18.75
N PHE A 9 -25.83 -3.98 18.53
CA PHE A 9 -26.54 -5.01 19.29
C PHE A 9 -26.02 -6.43 18.96
N ILE A 10 -25.68 -6.71 17.71
CA ILE A 10 -25.06 -7.98 17.32
C ILE A 10 -23.62 -8.09 17.88
N LEU A 11 -22.85 -7.01 17.98
CA LEU A 11 -21.56 -7.01 18.67
C LEU A 11 -21.70 -7.12 20.20
N GLY A 12 -22.75 -6.55 20.79
CA GLY A 12 -23.01 -6.60 22.23
C GLY A 12 -23.43 -7.98 22.77
N ILE A 13 -24.01 -8.85 21.93
CA ILE A 13 -24.40 -10.21 22.29
C ILE A 13 -23.16 -11.11 22.50
N PHE A 14 -22.01 -10.78 21.96
CA PHE A 14 -20.79 -11.55 22.11
C PHE A 14 -19.96 -11.20 23.35
N PHE A 15 -20.32 -10.14 24.12
CA PHE A 15 -19.54 -9.73 25.30
C PHE A 15 -20.09 -10.28 26.65
N ASN A 16 -21.18 -11.04 26.65
CA ASN A 16 -21.74 -11.66 27.86
C ASN A 16 -21.38 -13.13 28.02
N ALA A 17 -20.18 -13.57 27.63
CA ALA A 17 -19.66 -14.87 28.04
C ALA A 17 -18.98 -14.72 29.42
N HIS A 18 -19.75 -14.93 30.48
CA HIS A 18 -19.20 -15.05 31.83
C HIS A 18 -18.20 -16.20 31.89
N ALA A 19 -16.96 -15.89 32.18
CA ALA A 19 -15.98 -16.85 32.66
C ALA A 19 -16.38 -17.28 34.08
N GLN A 20 -17.12 -18.38 34.21
CA GLN A 20 -17.24 -19.06 35.48
C GLN A 20 -15.98 -19.90 35.69
N PHE A 21 -15.21 -19.53 36.67
CA PHE A 21 -14.20 -20.40 37.28
C PHE A 21 -14.93 -21.40 38.19
N PRO A 22 -14.77 -22.70 37.99
CA PRO A 22 -15.12 -23.65 39.04
C PRO A 22 -13.92 -23.76 40.00
N GLY A 23 -14.03 -23.11 41.13
CA GLY A 23 -13.23 -23.47 42.31
C GLY A 23 -13.74 -24.78 42.86
N GLY A 24 -12.90 -25.79 42.93
CA GLY A 24 -13.15 -27.04 43.54
C GLY A 24 -11.85 -27.60 44.11
N PHE A 25 -11.54 -27.27 45.37
CA PHE A 25 -10.55 -27.97 46.16
C PHE A 25 -11.10 -29.36 46.53
N GLY A 26 -10.44 -30.42 46.05
CA GLY A 26 -10.69 -31.79 46.49
C GLY A 26 -9.40 -32.57 46.35
N GLY A 27 -8.60 -32.52 47.39
CA GLY A 27 -7.35 -33.29 47.54
C GLY A 27 -7.61 -34.78 47.77
N GLY A 28 -7.17 -35.62 46.82
CA GLY A 28 -6.89 -37.02 47.06
C GLY A 28 -5.44 -37.29 46.61
N PRO A 29 -4.66 -38.11 47.31
CA PRO A 29 -3.26 -38.33 46.91
C PRO A 29 -3.23 -39.05 45.55
N LYS A 30 -2.81 -38.35 44.50
CA LYS A 30 -2.48 -38.99 43.21
C LYS A 30 -1.28 -39.90 43.41
N LYS A 31 -1.48 -41.20 43.22
CA LYS A 31 -0.40 -42.16 43.03
C LYS A 31 0.55 -41.57 41.99
N SER A 32 1.83 -41.44 42.36
CA SER A 32 2.92 -41.05 41.48
C SER A 32 2.86 -41.90 40.20
N ALA A 33 2.51 -41.30 39.06
CA ALA A 33 2.52 -42.03 37.78
C ALA A 33 3.97 -42.43 37.49
N VAL A 34 4.27 -43.73 37.34
CA VAL A 34 5.58 -44.20 36.93
C VAL A 34 5.87 -43.62 35.54
N THR A 35 6.87 -42.77 35.43
CA THR A 35 7.36 -42.26 34.15
C THR A 35 8.77 -42.77 33.92
N GLY A 36 9.11 -43.11 32.68
CA GLY A 36 10.42 -43.66 32.31
C GLY A 36 11.13 -42.76 31.30
N ARG A 37 12.18 -43.25 30.74
CA ARG A 37 13.05 -42.59 29.78
C ARG A 37 13.28 -43.48 28.56
N ILE A 38 13.21 -42.88 27.34
CA ILE A 38 13.59 -43.51 26.08
C ILE A 38 14.92 -42.93 25.60
N THR A 39 15.92 -43.80 25.38
CA THR A 39 17.23 -43.37 24.83
C THR A 39 17.54 -44.12 23.54
N ALA A 40 18.25 -43.45 22.63
CA ALA A 40 18.74 -44.02 21.38
C ALA A 40 19.99 -43.26 20.90
N THR A 41 20.76 -43.89 20.00
CA THR A 41 21.84 -43.22 19.25
C THR A 41 21.52 -43.29 17.77
N ILE A 42 21.45 -42.16 17.09
CA ILE A 42 21.08 -42.07 15.68
C ILE A 42 22.34 -41.92 14.84
N LEU A 43 22.59 -42.88 13.93
CA LEU A 43 23.75 -42.86 13.03
C LEU A 43 23.31 -42.93 11.58
N ASP A 44 24.14 -42.37 10.69
CA ASP A 44 24.00 -42.53 9.24
C ASP A 44 24.27 -44.00 8.84
N SER A 45 23.44 -44.56 7.99
CA SER A 45 23.52 -46.01 7.63
C SER A 45 24.74 -46.34 6.79
N LEU A 46 25.27 -45.39 5.99
CA LEU A 46 26.43 -45.57 5.11
C LEU A 46 27.73 -45.20 5.82
N THR A 47 27.79 -43.97 6.37
CA THR A 47 29.02 -43.43 6.92
C THR A 47 29.28 -43.83 8.35
N LYS A 48 28.25 -44.36 9.05
CA LYS A 48 28.27 -44.72 10.48
C LYS A 48 28.55 -43.52 11.41
N LYS A 49 28.55 -42.30 10.89
CA LYS A 49 28.75 -41.09 11.69
C LYS A 49 27.48 -40.71 12.47
N PRO A 50 27.63 -40.10 13.65
CA PRO A 50 26.49 -39.54 14.38
C PRO A 50 25.73 -38.49 13.57
N ILE A 51 24.40 -38.51 13.70
CA ILE A 51 23.54 -37.47 13.13
C ILE A 51 23.10 -36.58 14.27
N ASP A 52 23.67 -35.37 14.29
CA ASP A 52 23.36 -34.31 15.24
C ASP A 52 22.08 -33.56 14.84
N TYR A 53 21.36 -33.05 15.84
CA TYR A 53 20.12 -32.30 15.67
C TYR A 53 19.04 -33.00 14.82
N ALA A 54 19.04 -34.33 14.72
CA ALA A 54 17.92 -35.07 14.15
C ALA A 54 16.67 -34.88 15.02
N THR A 55 15.57 -34.49 14.40
CA THR A 55 14.29 -34.29 15.09
C THR A 55 13.63 -35.65 15.37
N VAL A 56 13.25 -35.89 16.62
CA VAL A 56 12.58 -37.12 17.03
C VAL A 56 11.26 -36.80 17.70
N SER A 57 10.17 -37.40 17.24
CA SER A 57 8.83 -37.26 17.81
C SER A 57 8.34 -38.60 18.33
N LEU A 58 7.82 -38.62 19.56
CA LEU A 58 7.20 -39.79 20.18
C LEU A 58 5.68 -39.70 20.00
N ILE A 59 5.10 -40.60 19.24
CA ILE A 59 3.68 -40.59 18.85
C ILE A 59 3.01 -41.80 19.55
N ASN A 60 1.89 -41.53 20.25
CA ASN A 60 1.11 -42.59 20.85
C ASN A 60 0.40 -43.44 19.75
N VAL A 61 0.54 -44.77 19.80
CA VAL A 61 -0.01 -45.65 18.76
C VAL A 61 -1.55 -45.66 18.74
N LYS A 62 -2.21 -45.45 19.89
CA LYS A 62 -3.68 -45.53 19.99
C LYS A 62 -4.41 -44.33 19.39
N ASP A 63 -3.90 -43.12 19.60
CA ASP A 63 -4.59 -41.88 19.17
C ASP A 63 -3.80 -41.08 18.15
N ASN A 64 -2.64 -41.59 17.72
CA ASN A 64 -1.73 -40.99 16.73
C ASN A 64 -1.32 -39.54 17.07
N LYS A 65 -1.31 -39.16 18.37
CA LYS A 65 -0.88 -37.86 18.86
C LYS A 65 0.59 -37.90 19.30
N SER A 66 1.30 -36.82 18.99
CA SER A 66 2.65 -36.60 19.54
C SER A 66 2.55 -36.26 21.01
N VAL A 67 3.21 -37.04 21.85
CA VAL A 67 3.19 -36.89 23.31
C VAL A 67 4.50 -36.39 23.89
N ASN A 68 5.61 -36.60 23.18
CA ASN A 68 6.94 -36.12 23.55
C ASN A 68 7.80 -35.96 22.30
N GLY A 69 8.97 -35.30 22.42
CA GLY A 69 9.91 -35.15 21.32
C GLY A 69 11.20 -34.47 21.78
N GLY A 70 12.21 -34.56 20.94
CA GLY A 70 13.52 -33.95 21.20
C GLY A 70 14.38 -33.96 19.94
N VAL A 71 15.61 -33.55 20.11
CA VAL A 71 16.65 -33.57 19.07
C VAL A 71 17.87 -34.34 19.57
N THR A 72 18.61 -34.97 18.68
CA THR A 72 19.87 -35.62 19.01
C THR A 72 20.98 -34.58 19.33
N ASP A 73 21.88 -34.95 20.22
CA ASP A 73 23.08 -34.15 20.53
C ASP A 73 24.16 -34.31 19.43
N GLU A 74 25.32 -33.65 19.61
CA GLU A 74 26.47 -33.72 18.69
C GLU A 74 27.05 -35.14 18.50
N LYS A 75 26.74 -36.07 19.40
CA LYS A 75 27.13 -37.48 19.34
C LYS A 75 26.00 -38.38 18.83
N GLY A 76 24.90 -37.76 18.30
CA GLY A 76 23.73 -38.48 17.80
C GLY A 76 22.86 -39.11 18.88
N LYS A 77 23.05 -38.77 20.18
CA LYS A 77 22.29 -39.37 21.28
C LYS A 77 21.00 -38.63 21.53
N LEU A 78 19.92 -39.39 21.71
CA LEU A 78 18.60 -38.94 22.09
C LEU A 78 18.28 -39.39 23.52
N SER A 79 17.63 -38.54 24.31
CA SER A 79 17.05 -38.87 25.60
C SER A 79 15.71 -38.18 25.80
N LEU A 80 14.60 -38.93 25.75
CA LEU A 80 13.26 -38.47 26.05
C LEU A 80 12.88 -38.86 27.46
N GLN A 81 12.66 -37.91 28.34
CA GLN A 81 12.32 -38.09 29.77
C GLN A 81 10.81 -37.99 29.97
N ASN A 82 10.32 -38.42 31.13
CA ASN A 82 8.92 -38.34 31.55
C ASN A 82 7.95 -39.04 30.60
N VAL A 83 8.32 -40.19 30.08
CA VAL A 83 7.48 -41.00 29.19
C VAL A 83 6.62 -41.93 30.03
N SER A 84 5.28 -41.83 29.94
CA SER A 84 4.35 -42.73 30.62
C SER A 84 4.37 -44.14 29.99
N PRO A 85 4.12 -45.21 30.76
CA PRO A 85 4.02 -46.58 30.22
C PRO A 85 2.92 -46.70 29.16
N ASN A 86 3.31 -46.95 27.90
CA ASN A 86 2.42 -47.16 26.74
C ASN A 86 3.23 -47.71 25.54
N SER A 87 2.50 -47.96 24.43
CA SER A 87 3.11 -48.24 23.12
C SER A 87 3.19 -47.00 22.26
N TYR A 88 4.38 -46.71 21.78
CA TYR A 88 4.71 -45.50 21.02
C TYR A 88 5.37 -45.82 19.71
N LYS A 89 5.28 -44.89 18.77
CA LYS A 89 6.02 -44.83 17.52
C LYS A 89 7.02 -43.71 17.59
N LEU A 90 8.30 -44.02 17.60
CA LEU A 90 9.40 -43.06 17.57
C LEU A 90 9.67 -42.72 16.11
N MET A 91 9.38 -41.48 15.73
CA MET A 91 9.63 -40.97 14.36
C MET A 91 10.88 -40.11 14.36
N ILE A 92 11.86 -40.50 13.52
CA ILE A 92 13.17 -39.87 13.41
C ILE A 92 13.25 -39.22 12.03
N GLY A 93 13.42 -37.90 11.99
CA GLY A 93 13.58 -37.11 10.75
C GLY A 93 14.86 -36.28 10.79
N PHE A 94 15.57 -36.24 9.66
CA PHE A 94 16.69 -35.33 9.46
C PHE A 94 16.76 -34.91 8.01
N MET A 95 17.20 -33.67 7.76
CA MET A 95 17.21 -33.08 6.42
C MET A 95 18.12 -33.89 5.47
N GLY A 96 17.58 -34.37 4.36
CA GLY A 96 18.30 -35.22 3.42
C GLY A 96 18.25 -36.70 3.71
N TYR A 97 17.49 -37.15 4.74
CA TYR A 97 17.33 -38.57 5.12
C TYR A 97 15.88 -39.05 5.03
N LYS A 98 15.67 -40.35 4.77
CA LYS A 98 14.34 -40.94 4.81
C LYS A 98 13.89 -41.02 6.28
N THR A 99 12.68 -40.46 6.57
CA THR A 99 12.09 -40.57 7.90
C THR A 99 11.94 -42.00 8.31
N LYS A 100 12.53 -42.39 9.46
CA LYS A 100 12.45 -43.74 10.03
C LYS A 100 11.51 -43.76 11.20
N SER A 101 10.66 -44.76 11.27
CA SER A 101 9.78 -44.99 12.40
C SER A 101 10.12 -46.33 13.08
N VAL A 102 10.18 -46.31 14.41
CA VAL A 102 10.49 -47.49 15.23
C VAL A 102 9.45 -47.57 16.34
N LEU A 103 8.88 -48.76 16.55
CA LEU A 103 7.96 -49.01 17.67
C LEU A 103 8.74 -49.20 18.96
N VAL A 104 8.25 -48.59 20.04
CA VAL A 104 8.81 -48.70 21.38
C VAL A 104 7.67 -48.84 22.40
N THR A 105 7.76 -49.80 23.28
CA THR A 105 6.78 -50.03 24.34
C THR A 105 7.48 -49.89 25.68
N THR A 106 6.90 -49.06 26.55
CA THR A 106 7.32 -48.91 27.95
C THR A 106 6.23 -49.48 28.85
N THR A 107 6.62 -50.19 29.92
CA THR A 107 5.69 -50.79 30.88
C THR A 107 6.00 -50.29 32.29
N PRO A 108 5.07 -50.37 33.26
CA PRO A 108 5.35 -49.97 34.64
C PRO A 108 6.49 -50.70 35.28
N SER A 109 6.73 -51.97 34.86
CA SER A 109 7.83 -52.84 35.37
C SER A 109 9.17 -52.55 34.65
N LYS A 110 9.12 -51.96 33.46
CA LYS A 110 10.28 -51.52 32.67
C LYS A 110 10.04 -50.12 32.07
N PRO A 111 10.11 -49.07 32.89
CA PRO A 111 9.79 -47.73 32.43
C PRO A 111 10.88 -47.14 31.51
N ASP A 112 12.15 -47.48 31.72
CA ASP A 112 13.28 -47.08 30.91
C ASP A 112 13.50 -48.03 29.74
N ASN A 113 13.66 -47.47 28.55
CA ASN A 113 13.90 -48.23 27.32
C ASN A 113 15.07 -47.65 26.53
N ASN A 114 16.15 -48.43 26.40
CA ASN A 114 17.28 -48.10 25.53
C ASN A 114 17.12 -48.79 24.17
N MET A 115 16.87 -48.01 23.14
CA MET A 115 16.67 -48.50 21.76
C MET A 115 17.98 -48.83 21.03
N GLY A 116 19.13 -48.61 21.69
CA GLY A 116 20.43 -48.84 21.05
C GLY A 116 20.70 -47.90 19.90
N THR A 117 21.38 -48.39 18.89
CA THR A 117 21.74 -47.63 17.70
C THR A 117 20.67 -47.78 16.59
N ILE A 118 20.16 -46.65 16.12
CA ILE A 118 19.19 -46.61 15.03
C ILE A 118 19.87 -45.95 13.80
N TYR A 119 19.93 -46.70 12.72
CA TYR A 119 20.49 -46.21 11.46
C TYR A 119 19.41 -45.56 10.59
N ILE A 120 19.65 -44.34 10.06
CA ILE A 120 18.81 -43.73 9.04
C ILE A 120 19.59 -43.55 7.74
N SER A 121 18.91 -43.71 6.60
CA SER A 121 19.53 -43.71 5.27
C SER A 121 19.30 -42.38 4.59
N SER A 122 20.33 -41.85 3.89
CA SER A 122 20.17 -40.68 3.04
C SER A 122 19.16 -40.98 1.91
N SER A 123 18.42 -39.99 1.54
CA SER A 123 17.41 -40.05 0.46
C SER A 123 18.04 -39.57 -0.83
N GLU A 124 18.36 -40.48 -1.74
CA GLU A 124 18.77 -40.17 -3.11
C GLU A 124 17.61 -39.72 -4.02
N ASN A 125 16.38 -39.83 -3.54
CA ASN A 125 15.22 -39.39 -4.29
C ASN A 125 14.92 -37.91 -3.92
N THR A 126 14.88 -37.06 -4.94
CA THR A 126 14.29 -35.71 -4.92
C THR A 126 13.08 -35.69 -4.00
N LEU A 127 13.21 -35.00 -2.89
CA LEU A 127 12.14 -34.73 -1.93
C LEU A 127 10.88 -34.27 -2.68
N ALA A 128 9.86 -35.09 -2.72
CA ALA A 128 8.52 -34.59 -2.86
C ALA A 128 8.30 -33.68 -1.66
N ASP A 129 8.37 -32.39 -1.89
CA ASP A 129 8.15 -31.36 -0.89
C ASP A 129 6.84 -31.65 -0.16
N VAL A 130 6.93 -32.07 1.09
CA VAL A 130 5.82 -31.91 2.02
C VAL A 130 5.78 -30.41 2.29
N GLN A 131 5.06 -29.69 1.45
CA GLN A 131 4.64 -28.33 1.74
C GLN A 131 3.80 -28.38 3.00
N VAL A 132 4.43 -28.11 4.14
CA VAL A 132 3.74 -27.53 5.28
C VAL A 132 3.31 -26.14 4.78
N GLN A 133 2.15 -26.07 4.15
CA GLN A 133 1.45 -24.82 3.90
C GLN A 133 0.97 -24.30 5.26
N GLY A 134 1.90 -23.77 6.04
CA GLY A 134 1.52 -22.76 7.04
C GLY A 134 0.87 -21.63 6.26
N THR A 135 -0.38 -21.32 6.57
CA THR A 135 -1.05 -20.13 6.02
C THR A 135 -0.13 -18.96 6.28
N LYS A 136 0.42 -18.38 5.20
CA LYS A 136 1.34 -17.25 5.28
C LYS A 136 0.64 -16.14 6.06
N ALA A 137 1.30 -15.59 7.06
CA ALA A 137 0.71 -14.51 7.85
C ALA A 137 0.32 -13.35 6.93
N ILE A 138 -0.89 -12.81 7.09
CA ILE A 138 -1.38 -11.70 6.26
C ILE A 138 -0.49 -10.47 6.46
N ILE A 139 0.15 -10.34 7.63
CA ILE A 139 1.05 -9.24 7.95
C ILE A 139 2.34 -9.78 8.55
N GLU A 140 3.46 -9.25 8.08
CA GLU A 140 4.79 -9.49 8.60
C GLU A 140 5.44 -8.16 8.96
N ASN A 141 6.09 -8.07 10.14
CA ASN A 141 6.83 -6.88 10.56
C ASN A 141 8.34 -7.11 10.36
N LYS A 142 8.98 -6.20 9.61
CA LYS A 142 10.44 -6.10 9.46
C LYS A 142 10.95 -4.86 10.19
N ILE A 143 12.27 -4.75 10.39
CA ILE A 143 12.89 -3.65 11.13
C ILE A 143 12.50 -2.28 10.54
N ASP A 144 12.48 -2.16 9.21
CA ASP A 144 12.25 -0.92 8.47
C ASP A 144 10.87 -0.81 7.81
N ARG A 145 10.08 -1.90 7.79
CA ARG A 145 8.79 -1.94 7.09
C ARG A 145 7.81 -2.95 7.66
N MET A 146 6.55 -2.72 7.39
CA MET A 146 5.49 -3.72 7.53
C MET A 146 5.15 -4.29 6.14
N VAL A 147 4.89 -5.58 6.06
CA VAL A 147 4.54 -6.28 4.81
C VAL A 147 3.15 -6.86 4.94
N TYR A 148 2.23 -6.37 4.13
CA TYR A 148 0.90 -6.94 3.95
C TYR A 148 0.93 -7.97 2.81
N ASN A 149 0.61 -9.22 3.11
CA ASN A 149 0.59 -10.32 2.14
C ASN A 149 -0.76 -10.33 1.39
N ALA A 150 -0.89 -9.51 0.35
CA ALA A 150 -2.12 -9.39 -0.43
C ALA A 150 -2.55 -10.71 -1.08
N GLU A 151 -1.60 -11.56 -1.44
CA GLU A 151 -1.85 -12.90 -2.01
C GLU A 151 -2.53 -13.86 -1.02
N ALA A 152 -2.28 -13.69 0.28
CA ALA A 152 -2.87 -14.50 1.34
C ALA A 152 -4.28 -14.02 1.72
N ASP A 153 -4.66 -12.81 1.32
CA ASP A 153 -5.96 -12.22 1.63
C ASP A 153 -6.99 -12.48 0.52
N GLY A 154 -7.90 -13.42 0.76
CA GLY A 154 -8.94 -13.81 -0.21
C GLY A 154 -9.98 -12.73 -0.51
N THR A 155 -10.12 -11.69 0.33
CA THR A 155 -11.03 -10.56 0.07
C THR A 155 -10.56 -9.65 -1.06
N ASN A 156 -9.32 -9.80 -1.52
CA ASN A 156 -8.77 -9.00 -2.63
C ASN A 156 -9.27 -9.45 -4.01
N ALA A 157 -9.91 -10.63 -4.09
CA ALA A 157 -10.34 -11.20 -5.37
C ALA A 157 -11.37 -10.31 -6.08
N GLY A 158 -11.11 -10.01 -7.34
CA GLY A 158 -11.97 -9.20 -8.20
C GLY A 158 -11.94 -7.69 -7.97
N GLY A 159 -11.07 -7.22 -7.06
CA GLY A 159 -10.80 -5.82 -6.82
C GLY A 159 -9.62 -5.29 -7.65
N ASP A 160 -9.28 -4.04 -7.41
CA ASP A 160 -8.07 -3.39 -7.91
C ASP A 160 -7.09 -3.10 -6.76
N ALA A 161 -5.94 -2.49 -7.08
CA ALA A 161 -4.95 -2.16 -6.04
C ALA A 161 -5.49 -1.15 -5.02
N THR A 162 -6.45 -0.30 -5.39
CA THR A 162 -7.07 0.64 -4.45
C THR A 162 -7.85 -0.12 -3.37
N ASP A 163 -8.57 -1.18 -3.76
CA ASP A 163 -9.29 -2.05 -2.83
C ASP A 163 -8.32 -2.81 -1.90
N VAL A 164 -7.17 -3.22 -2.44
CA VAL A 164 -6.09 -3.79 -1.64
C VAL A 164 -5.54 -2.78 -0.64
N MET A 165 -5.25 -1.54 -1.08
CA MET A 165 -4.69 -0.49 -0.21
C MET A 165 -5.62 -0.12 0.95
N ARG A 166 -6.96 -0.18 0.76
CA ARG A 166 -7.94 0.05 1.84
C ARG A 166 -7.80 -0.93 3.01
N LYS A 167 -7.23 -2.10 2.75
CA LYS A 167 -7.03 -3.18 3.74
C LYS A 167 -5.63 -3.20 4.34
N VAL A 168 -4.71 -2.44 3.75
CA VAL A 168 -3.33 -2.33 4.24
C VAL A 168 -3.31 -1.49 5.52
N PRO A 169 -2.76 -2.00 6.62
CA PRO A 169 -2.66 -1.22 7.86
C PRO A 169 -1.92 0.10 7.68
N MET A 170 -2.29 1.09 8.49
CA MET A 170 -1.75 2.45 8.51
C MET A 170 -2.09 3.30 7.29
N LEU A 171 -2.71 2.75 6.25
CA LEU A 171 -3.15 3.52 5.08
C LEU A 171 -4.59 4.01 5.25
N SER A 172 -4.85 5.19 4.79
CA SER A 172 -6.19 5.67 4.52
C SER A 172 -6.35 5.92 3.02
N VAL A 173 -7.45 5.43 2.46
CA VAL A 173 -7.75 5.58 1.04
C VAL A 173 -9.11 6.26 0.94
N ASP A 174 -9.12 7.43 0.34
CA ASP A 174 -10.37 8.16 0.15
C ASP A 174 -11.24 7.51 -0.96
N PRO A 175 -12.50 7.93 -1.14
CA PRO A 175 -13.39 7.37 -2.14
C PRO A 175 -12.90 7.54 -3.58
N THR A 176 -12.09 8.55 -3.86
CA THR A 176 -11.51 8.81 -5.18
C THR A 176 -10.29 7.91 -5.46
N GLY A 177 -9.70 7.33 -4.42
CA GLY A 177 -8.56 6.42 -4.49
C GLY A 177 -7.23 7.02 -4.06
N ASN A 178 -7.22 8.27 -3.56
CA ASN A 178 -5.99 8.87 -3.02
C ASN A 178 -5.58 8.19 -1.73
N ILE A 179 -4.29 7.93 -1.59
CA ILE A 179 -3.71 7.24 -0.45
C ILE A 179 -2.97 8.22 0.46
N GLN A 180 -3.21 8.07 1.74
CA GLN A 180 -2.44 8.73 2.79
C GLN A 180 -1.92 7.70 3.78
N LEU A 181 -0.71 7.91 4.27
CA LEU A 181 -0.15 7.17 5.39
C LEU A 181 -0.12 8.11 6.60
N ARG A 182 -0.94 7.80 7.59
CA ARG A 182 -1.03 8.63 8.82
C ARG A 182 -1.34 10.11 8.52
N GLY A 183 -2.24 10.36 7.59
CA GLY A 183 -2.61 11.70 7.16
C GLY A 183 -1.54 12.44 6.36
N GLY A 184 -0.42 11.82 6.01
CA GLY A 184 0.62 12.38 5.14
C GLY A 184 0.61 11.81 3.75
N ALA A 185 1.05 12.59 2.77
CA ALA A 185 1.24 12.15 1.40
C ALA A 185 2.29 11.02 1.33
N VAL A 186 2.03 10.01 0.51
CA VAL A 186 2.88 8.84 0.37
C VAL A 186 3.48 8.74 -1.02
N ARG A 187 4.67 8.13 -1.08
CA ARG A 187 5.23 7.71 -2.34
C ARG A 187 4.90 6.25 -2.62
N VAL A 188 4.33 5.95 -3.79
CA VAL A 188 3.98 4.59 -4.18
C VAL A 188 4.98 4.06 -5.21
N LEU A 189 5.54 2.90 -4.94
CA LEU A 189 6.49 2.19 -5.80
C LEU A 189 5.88 0.87 -6.28
N ILE A 190 6.26 0.43 -7.47
CA ILE A 190 5.94 -0.91 -7.96
C ILE A 190 7.23 -1.71 -8.09
N ASN A 191 7.33 -2.79 -7.30
CA ASN A 191 8.53 -3.63 -7.25
C ASN A 191 9.81 -2.86 -6.87
N GLY A 192 9.68 -1.86 -5.98
CA GLY A 192 10.77 -1.00 -5.55
C GLY A 192 11.14 0.09 -6.55
N LYS A 193 10.33 0.31 -7.59
CA LYS A 193 10.56 1.30 -8.64
C LYS A 193 9.38 2.23 -8.75
N PRO A 194 9.60 3.50 -8.99
CA PRO A 194 8.55 4.42 -9.37
C PRO A 194 8.01 4.07 -10.76
N SER A 195 6.82 4.54 -11.05
CA SER A 195 6.17 4.37 -12.34
C SER A 195 5.61 5.71 -12.80
N GLY A 196 5.80 6.04 -14.06
CA GLY A 196 5.25 7.27 -14.62
C GLY A 196 3.73 7.34 -14.54
N THR A 197 3.05 6.20 -14.54
CA THR A 197 1.61 6.14 -14.28
C THR A 197 1.27 6.64 -12.87
N MET A 198 2.10 6.27 -11.87
CA MET A 198 1.96 6.80 -10.51
C MET A 198 2.35 8.28 -10.41
N ALA A 199 3.18 8.77 -11.33
CA ALA A 199 3.54 10.18 -11.38
C ALA A 199 2.40 11.08 -11.86
N SER A 200 1.55 10.59 -12.74
CA SER A 200 0.40 11.35 -13.27
C SER A 200 -0.79 11.36 -12.30
N SER A 201 -1.17 10.19 -11.80
CA SER A 201 -2.24 10.03 -10.80
C SER A 201 -2.08 8.70 -10.07
N VAL A 202 -1.73 8.75 -8.79
CA VAL A 202 -1.62 7.54 -7.95
C VAL A 202 -2.95 6.82 -7.85
N ALA A 203 -4.05 7.57 -7.65
CA ALA A 203 -5.38 7.02 -7.50
C ALA A 203 -5.82 6.24 -8.75
N ASP A 204 -5.62 6.81 -9.93
CA ASP A 204 -6.02 6.17 -11.17
C ASP A 204 -5.08 5.03 -11.57
N ALA A 205 -3.78 5.19 -11.34
CA ALA A 205 -2.81 4.12 -11.56
C ALA A 205 -3.10 2.87 -10.72
N LEU A 206 -3.54 3.03 -9.48
CA LEU A 206 -3.92 1.90 -8.62
C LEU A 206 -5.18 1.19 -9.10
N LYS A 207 -6.16 1.92 -9.63
CA LYS A 207 -7.37 1.33 -10.24
C LYS A 207 -7.06 0.47 -11.46
N MET A 208 -5.92 0.69 -12.11
CA MET A 208 -5.50 -0.12 -13.27
C MET A 208 -4.83 -1.44 -12.89
N ILE A 209 -4.33 -1.59 -11.66
CA ILE A 209 -3.62 -2.79 -11.23
C ILE A 209 -4.63 -3.77 -10.61
N PRO A 210 -4.94 -4.91 -11.25
CA PRO A 210 -5.78 -5.93 -10.66
C PRO A 210 -5.20 -6.44 -9.33
N ALA A 211 -6.04 -6.60 -8.31
CA ALA A 211 -5.61 -7.06 -6.98
C ALA A 211 -4.87 -8.40 -7.03
N GLU A 212 -5.24 -9.27 -7.96
CA GLU A 212 -4.65 -10.59 -8.14
C GLU A 212 -3.19 -10.55 -8.62
N GLN A 213 -2.75 -9.44 -9.20
CA GLN A 213 -1.34 -9.24 -9.60
C GLN A 213 -0.45 -8.90 -8.40
N ILE A 214 -1.04 -8.48 -7.28
CA ILE A 214 -0.30 -8.05 -6.10
C ILE A 214 0.06 -9.26 -5.25
N LYS A 215 1.36 -9.39 -4.93
CA LYS A 215 1.86 -10.39 -3.98
C LYS A 215 1.84 -9.83 -2.57
N THR A 216 2.50 -8.69 -2.37
CA THR A 216 2.59 -8.02 -1.07
C THR A 216 2.57 -6.51 -1.25
N VAL A 217 2.18 -5.81 -0.19
CA VAL A 217 2.34 -4.36 -0.05
C VAL A 217 3.25 -4.11 1.15
N GLU A 218 4.36 -3.42 0.92
CA GLU A 218 5.28 -3.01 1.96
C GLU A 218 4.99 -1.57 2.37
N VAL A 219 4.78 -1.32 3.64
CA VAL A 219 4.58 0.02 4.21
C VAL A 219 5.81 0.41 5.00
N ILE A 220 6.49 1.46 4.57
CA ILE A 220 7.74 1.94 5.14
C ILE A 220 7.47 3.32 5.75
N THR A 221 7.22 3.36 7.05
CA THR A 221 6.87 4.59 7.77
C THR A 221 8.05 5.50 8.03
N SER A 222 9.24 4.91 8.13
CA SER A 222 10.49 5.62 8.41
C SER A 222 11.58 5.16 7.43
N PRO A 223 11.53 5.63 6.16
CA PRO A 223 12.52 5.25 5.17
C PRO A 223 13.92 5.74 5.55
N SER A 224 14.93 4.88 5.36
CA SER A 224 16.33 5.27 5.54
C SER A 224 16.80 6.20 4.42
N ALA A 225 17.94 6.84 4.57
CA ALA A 225 18.55 7.74 3.59
C ALA A 225 18.85 7.10 2.21
N LYS A 226 18.85 5.76 2.12
CA LYS A 226 18.90 5.00 0.86
C LYS A 226 17.69 5.25 -0.05
N TYR A 227 16.54 5.53 0.55
CA TYR A 227 15.32 5.86 -0.19
C TYR A 227 15.33 7.34 -0.55
N ASP A 228 14.67 7.65 -1.64
CA ASP A 228 14.41 9.04 -2.01
C ASP A 228 13.76 9.82 -0.86
N ALA A 229 14.17 11.08 -0.70
CA ALA A 229 13.64 11.94 0.35
C ALA A 229 12.19 12.39 0.09
N GLU A 230 11.65 12.19 -1.11
CA GLU A 230 10.30 12.63 -1.47
C GLU A 230 9.20 11.81 -0.82
N GLY A 231 8.13 12.49 -0.35
CA GLY A 231 6.96 11.93 0.31
C GLY A 231 7.02 12.05 1.85
N SER A 232 6.26 12.97 2.40
CA SER A 232 6.26 13.29 3.84
C SER A 232 5.69 12.17 4.72
N GLY A 233 4.74 11.37 4.22
CA GLY A 233 4.06 10.30 4.96
C GLY A 233 4.83 8.98 5.00
N GLY A 234 5.76 8.73 4.10
CA GLY A 234 6.48 7.48 3.96
C GLY A 234 6.37 6.86 2.56
N ILE A 235 6.72 5.57 2.46
CA ILE A 235 6.75 4.84 1.17
C ILE A 235 5.83 3.63 1.23
N ILE A 236 5.06 3.44 0.16
CA ILE A 236 4.30 2.21 -0.09
C ILE A 236 4.95 1.51 -1.29
N ASN A 237 5.33 0.25 -1.14
CA ASN A 237 5.92 -0.52 -2.22
C ASN A 237 5.04 -1.73 -2.56
N ILE A 238 4.42 -1.68 -3.72
CA ILE A 238 3.59 -2.77 -4.24
C ILE A 238 4.49 -3.79 -4.90
N ILE A 239 4.55 -4.99 -4.34
CA ILE A 239 5.29 -6.11 -4.92
C ILE A 239 4.33 -6.96 -5.74
N THR A 240 4.56 -7.05 -7.03
CA THR A 240 3.78 -7.92 -7.91
C THR A 240 4.30 -9.36 -7.87
N LYS A 241 3.46 -10.30 -8.27
CA LYS A 241 3.83 -11.73 -8.33
C LYS A 241 4.94 -11.95 -9.35
N LYS A 242 6.01 -12.62 -8.94
CA LYS A 242 7.12 -13.10 -9.79
C LYS A 242 7.52 -14.51 -9.35
N SER A 243 8.01 -15.30 -10.27
CA SER A 243 8.51 -16.65 -9.99
C SER A 243 9.98 -16.81 -10.38
N ASN A 244 10.76 -17.53 -9.59
CA ASN A 244 12.16 -17.85 -9.80
C ASN A 244 12.42 -19.35 -10.02
N ALA A 245 11.41 -20.15 -10.29
CA ALA A 245 11.57 -21.58 -10.44
C ALA A 245 11.81 -22.01 -11.88
N GLN A 246 12.52 -23.12 -12.08
CA GLN A 246 12.61 -23.82 -13.37
C GLN A 246 11.23 -24.27 -13.79
N GLY A 247 10.87 -24.05 -15.06
CA GLY A 247 9.59 -24.45 -15.63
C GLY A 247 8.69 -23.26 -15.99
N VAL A 248 7.44 -23.55 -16.24
CA VAL A 248 6.43 -22.57 -16.61
C VAL A 248 5.30 -22.57 -15.59
N SER A 249 4.89 -21.40 -15.18
CA SER A 249 3.68 -21.23 -14.38
C SER A 249 2.97 -19.93 -14.73
N GLY A 250 1.69 -19.90 -14.47
CA GLY A 250 0.90 -18.70 -14.70
C GLY A 250 -0.42 -18.73 -13.98
N SER A 251 -1.14 -17.63 -14.12
CA SER A 251 -2.50 -17.51 -13.60
C SER A 251 -3.36 -16.72 -14.58
N VAL A 252 -4.64 -17.10 -14.62
CA VAL A 252 -5.72 -16.36 -15.28
C VAL A 252 -6.73 -15.99 -14.22
N ASN A 253 -7.11 -14.73 -14.18
CA ASN A 253 -8.16 -14.26 -13.29
C ASN A 253 -9.16 -13.45 -14.10
N ALA A 254 -10.45 -13.62 -13.78
CA ALA A 254 -11.53 -12.87 -14.37
C ALA A 254 -12.55 -12.52 -13.28
N ALA A 255 -13.05 -11.30 -13.32
CA ALA A 255 -14.10 -10.84 -12.46
C ALA A 255 -15.15 -10.10 -13.28
N ALA A 256 -16.40 -10.49 -13.13
CA ALA A 256 -17.55 -9.80 -13.69
C ALA A 256 -18.36 -9.17 -12.55
N GLY A 257 -18.65 -7.89 -12.67
CA GLY A 257 -19.35 -7.14 -11.63
C GLY A 257 -20.37 -6.17 -12.18
N THR A 258 -21.23 -5.68 -11.31
CA THR A 258 -22.28 -4.69 -11.67
C THR A 258 -21.72 -3.29 -11.93
N ARG A 259 -20.49 -3.02 -11.51
CA ARG A 259 -19.82 -1.73 -11.67
C ARG A 259 -18.60 -1.78 -12.61
N GLN A 260 -17.84 -2.88 -12.56
CA GLN A 260 -16.62 -3.03 -13.35
C GLN A 260 -16.33 -4.51 -13.60
N ASN A 261 -15.60 -4.77 -14.68
CA ASN A 261 -15.03 -6.07 -15.01
C ASN A 261 -13.52 -5.99 -14.96
N ASN A 262 -12.88 -7.03 -14.43
CA ASN A 262 -11.42 -7.12 -14.35
C ASN A 262 -10.95 -8.41 -15.00
N GLY A 263 -9.82 -8.35 -15.69
CA GLY A 263 -9.14 -9.52 -16.22
C GLY A 263 -7.66 -9.42 -15.98
N SER A 264 -7.00 -10.54 -15.67
CA SER A 264 -5.54 -10.57 -15.65
C SER A 264 -4.98 -11.91 -16.08
N PHE A 265 -3.83 -11.85 -16.73
CA PHE A 265 -3.02 -12.98 -17.14
C PHE A 265 -1.60 -12.75 -16.68
N ASN A 266 -1.00 -13.74 -16.01
CA ASN A 266 0.40 -13.70 -15.61
C ASN A 266 1.07 -14.99 -16.05
N LEU A 267 2.25 -14.87 -16.64
CA LEU A 267 3.09 -16.01 -17.07
C LEU A 267 4.51 -15.77 -16.60
N THR A 268 5.12 -16.81 -16.06
CA THR A 268 6.54 -16.86 -15.78
C THR A 268 7.10 -18.13 -16.36
N ALA A 269 8.15 -17.99 -17.17
CA ALA A 269 8.92 -19.10 -17.70
C ALA A 269 10.38 -18.92 -17.31
N LYS A 270 10.99 -19.96 -16.75
CA LYS A 270 12.41 -20.00 -16.45
C LYS A 270 13.05 -21.26 -17.01
N THR A 271 14.08 -21.06 -17.81
CA THR A 271 14.89 -22.15 -18.35
C THR A 271 16.37 -21.81 -18.19
N GLY A 272 17.11 -22.65 -17.46
CA GLY A 272 18.50 -22.39 -17.14
C GLY A 272 18.72 -21.02 -16.48
N ARG A 273 19.45 -20.14 -17.16
CA ARG A 273 19.80 -18.79 -16.66
C ARG A 273 18.84 -17.69 -17.07
N LEU A 274 17.89 -17.97 -17.95
CA LEU A 274 16.92 -17.00 -18.45
C LEU A 274 15.57 -17.19 -17.76
N SER A 275 15.01 -16.08 -17.32
CA SER A 275 13.64 -15.99 -16.80
C SER A 275 12.87 -14.92 -17.57
N VAL A 276 11.69 -15.28 -18.06
CA VAL A 276 10.75 -14.38 -18.73
C VAL A 276 9.51 -14.24 -17.86
N ASN A 277 9.09 -13.01 -17.59
CA ASN A 277 7.90 -12.72 -16.84
C ASN A 277 6.99 -11.82 -17.67
N THR A 278 5.74 -12.23 -17.87
CA THR A 278 4.74 -11.42 -18.59
C THR A 278 3.51 -11.25 -17.71
N SER A 279 2.97 -10.04 -17.70
CA SER A 279 1.71 -9.73 -17.02
C SER A 279 0.87 -8.86 -17.95
N LEU A 280 -0.41 -9.20 -18.07
CA LEU A 280 -1.42 -8.42 -18.78
C LEU A 280 -2.59 -8.20 -17.82
N GLY A 281 -3.19 -7.04 -17.87
CA GLY A 281 -4.34 -6.72 -17.02
C GLY A 281 -5.29 -5.73 -17.70
N THR A 282 -6.56 -5.84 -17.36
CA THR A 282 -7.59 -4.90 -17.78
C THR A 282 -8.57 -4.61 -16.64
N ASN A 283 -9.02 -3.37 -16.58
CA ASN A 283 -10.08 -2.90 -15.69
C ASN A 283 -11.05 -2.05 -16.51
N LEU A 284 -12.27 -2.50 -16.65
CA LEU A 284 -13.31 -1.88 -17.45
C LEU A 284 -14.48 -1.50 -16.55
N ALA A 285 -14.59 -0.22 -16.18
CA ALA A 285 -15.67 0.28 -15.35
C ALA A 285 -16.78 0.90 -16.24
N TYR A 286 -18.00 0.45 -16.02
CA TYR A 286 -19.16 0.97 -16.73
C TYR A 286 -19.40 2.44 -16.42
N ALA A 287 -19.94 3.16 -17.40
CA ALA A 287 -20.37 4.54 -17.21
C ALA A 287 -21.52 4.59 -16.17
N GLN A 288 -21.21 5.14 -15.00
CA GLN A 288 -22.17 5.26 -13.91
C GLN A 288 -22.48 6.72 -13.63
N LYS A 289 -23.75 7.00 -13.36
CA LYS A 289 -24.21 8.34 -13.05
C LYS A 289 -23.82 8.72 -11.63
N SER A 290 -22.93 9.70 -11.48
CA SER A 290 -22.61 10.38 -10.23
C SER A 290 -23.37 11.72 -10.17
N GLN A 291 -24.07 12.00 -9.07
CA GLN A 291 -24.78 13.27 -8.91
C GLN A 291 -23.95 14.21 -8.04
N THR A 292 -24.05 15.50 -8.33
CA THR A 292 -23.37 16.55 -7.59
C THR A 292 -24.31 17.73 -7.36
N GLU A 293 -24.28 18.26 -6.15
CA GLU A 293 -24.90 19.51 -5.77
C GLU A 293 -23.83 20.42 -5.20
N PHE A 294 -23.77 21.66 -5.64
CA PHE A 294 -22.76 22.59 -5.22
C PHE A 294 -23.38 23.98 -5.00
N ILE A 295 -23.13 24.58 -3.85
CA ILE A 295 -23.61 25.90 -3.49
C ILE A 295 -22.38 26.76 -3.20
N THR A 296 -22.29 27.92 -3.83
CA THR A 296 -21.26 28.95 -3.57
C THR A 296 -21.95 30.26 -3.25
N ASN A 297 -21.71 30.77 -2.04
CA ASN A 297 -22.13 32.09 -1.62
C ASN A 297 -20.89 32.95 -1.39
N THR A 298 -20.74 34.02 -2.14
CA THR A 298 -19.59 34.92 -2.05
C THR A 298 -20.09 36.27 -1.60
N THR A 299 -19.41 36.87 -0.62
CA THR A 299 -19.62 38.25 -0.21
C THR A 299 -18.32 39.01 -0.45
N TYR A 300 -18.34 40.00 -1.31
CA TYR A 300 -17.20 40.87 -1.64
C TYR A 300 -17.02 41.98 -0.59
N LEU A 301 -15.86 42.68 -0.61
CA LEU A 301 -15.57 43.76 0.36
C LEU A 301 -16.50 44.95 0.24
N ASP A 302 -17.05 45.22 -0.93
CA ASP A 302 -18.02 46.26 -1.20
C ASP A 302 -19.44 45.91 -0.73
N GLY A 303 -19.61 44.73 -0.11
CA GLY A 303 -20.91 44.21 0.36
C GLY A 303 -21.75 43.54 -0.72
N THR A 304 -21.30 43.52 -1.99
CA THR A 304 -22.01 42.78 -3.05
C THR A 304 -21.97 41.27 -2.77
N THR A 305 -23.03 40.56 -3.17
CA THR A 305 -23.14 39.11 -2.99
C THR A 305 -23.31 38.42 -4.33
N ASN A 306 -22.73 37.24 -4.45
CA ASN A 306 -22.91 36.33 -5.58
C ASN A 306 -23.30 34.95 -5.08
N ASN A 307 -24.48 34.49 -5.42
CA ASN A 307 -25.03 33.20 -4.96
C ASN A 307 -25.20 32.28 -6.18
N ILE A 308 -24.48 31.18 -6.18
CA ILE A 308 -24.52 30.19 -7.25
C ILE A 308 -24.94 28.85 -6.64
N SER A 309 -26.04 28.29 -7.15
CA SER A 309 -26.43 26.90 -6.85
C SER A 309 -26.29 26.09 -8.12
N GLN A 310 -25.64 24.94 -8.01
CA GLN A 310 -25.42 24.00 -9.10
C GLN A 310 -26.00 22.63 -8.73
N SER A 311 -26.69 22.00 -9.65
CA SER A 311 -27.12 20.60 -9.50
C SER A 311 -26.96 19.88 -10.82
N GLY A 312 -26.31 18.74 -10.80
CA GLY A 312 -26.03 18.05 -12.06
C GLY A 312 -25.58 16.61 -11.87
N PHE A 313 -25.15 16.02 -12.96
CA PHE A 313 -24.57 14.70 -12.97
C PHE A 313 -23.47 14.56 -14.00
N SER A 314 -22.56 13.62 -13.74
CA SER A 314 -21.62 13.11 -14.74
C SER A 314 -21.83 11.62 -14.93
N LYS A 315 -21.59 11.12 -16.14
CA LYS A 315 -21.72 9.71 -16.50
C LYS A 315 -20.41 9.22 -17.13
N TRP A 316 -19.42 8.99 -16.28
CA TRP A 316 -18.08 8.64 -16.72
C TRP A 316 -17.83 7.14 -16.75
N SER A 317 -17.20 6.68 -17.81
CA SER A 317 -16.59 5.36 -17.94
C SER A 317 -15.09 5.42 -17.61
N ARG A 318 -14.54 4.28 -17.22
CA ARG A 318 -13.11 4.14 -16.96
C ARG A 318 -12.59 2.85 -17.55
N ASN A 319 -11.61 2.95 -18.44
CA ASN A 319 -11.03 1.79 -19.11
C ASN A 319 -9.52 1.79 -18.89
N GLY A 320 -9.02 0.71 -18.30
CA GLY A 320 -7.61 0.54 -17.99
C GLY A 320 -7.03 -0.72 -18.62
N TYR A 321 -5.86 -0.59 -19.24
CA TYR A 321 -5.08 -1.69 -19.80
C TYR A 321 -3.65 -1.56 -19.31
N ASN A 322 -3.08 -2.65 -18.85
CA ASN A 322 -1.67 -2.70 -18.47
C ASN A 322 -1.00 -3.95 -19.03
N GLY A 323 0.26 -3.81 -19.38
CA GLY A 323 1.09 -4.91 -19.83
C GLY A 323 2.51 -4.76 -19.33
N SER A 324 3.18 -5.87 -19.02
CA SER A 324 4.60 -5.86 -18.72
C SER A 324 5.30 -7.12 -19.25
N VAL A 325 6.52 -6.92 -19.73
CA VAL A 325 7.44 -7.99 -20.08
C VAL A 325 8.76 -7.73 -19.36
N GLY A 326 9.22 -8.70 -18.60
CA GLY A 326 10.47 -8.67 -17.86
C GLY A 326 11.36 -9.84 -18.28
N LEU A 327 12.62 -9.55 -18.50
CA LEU A 327 13.67 -10.53 -18.77
C LEU A 327 14.70 -10.46 -17.65
N ASP A 328 15.07 -11.61 -17.10
CA ASP A 328 16.11 -11.76 -16.09
C ASP A 328 17.13 -12.77 -16.61
N TYR A 329 18.41 -12.43 -16.63
CA TYR A 329 19.49 -13.30 -17.08
C TYR A 329 20.60 -13.37 -16.03
N ASP A 330 20.87 -14.57 -15.56
CA ASP A 330 21.96 -14.88 -14.64
C ASP A 330 23.22 -15.24 -15.44
N PHE A 331 24.20 -14.32 -15.61
CA PHE A 331 25.48 -14.64 -16.24
C PHE A 331 26.21 -15.76 -15.48
N ASN A 332 26.16 -15.66 -14.16
CA ASN A 332 26.67 -16.66 -13.21
C ASN A 332 26.00 -16.47 -11.84
N ALA A 333 26.47 -17.15 -10.81
CA ALA A 333 25.93 -17.07 -9.45
C ALA A 333 26.02 -15.66 -8.82
N TYR A 334 26.87 -14.80 -9.34
CA TYR A 334 27.17 -13.48 -8.75
C TYR A 334 26.70 -12.31 -9.62
N ASN A 335 26.47 -12.51 -10.90
CA ASN A 335 26.17 -11.45 -11.86
C ASN A 335 24.82 -11.69 -12.52
N ASN A 336 23.94 -10.70 -12.43
CA ASN A 336 22.60 -10.74 -12.99
C ASN A 336 22.31 -9.44 -13.72
N ILE A 337 21.66 -9.51 -14.85
CA ILE A 337 21.02 -8.38 -15.53
C ILE A 337 19.53 -8.64 -15.62
N SER A 338 18.73 -7.60 -15.36
CA SER A 338 17.30 -7.65 -15.59
C SER A 338 16.83 -6.42 -16.34
N THR A 339 15.88 -6.62 -17.25
CA THR A 339 15.17 -5.52 -17.90
C THR A 339 13.68 -5.75 -17.84
N THR A 340 12.92 -4.66 -17.72
CA THR A 340 11.45 -4.74 -17.70
C THR A 340 10.89 -3.55 -18.46
N ALA A 341 10.04 -3.83 -19.43
CA ALA A 341 9.18 -2.83 -20.07
C ALA A 341 7.75 -2.98 -19.54
N LYS A 342 7.11 -1.87 -19.21
CA LYS A 342 5.72 -1.81 -18.76
C LYS A 342 4.99 -0.77 -19.58
N PHE A 343 3.83 -1.15 -20.07
CA PHE A 343 2.89 -0.25 -20.73
C PHE A 343 1.62 -0.14 -19.89
N ASN A 344 1.12 1.07 -19.76
CA ASN A 344 -0.16 1.35 -19.11
C ASN A 344 -0.95 2.33 -19.97
N SER A 345 -2.25 2.08 -20.11
CA SER A 345 -3.18 3.00 -20.74
C SER A 345 -4.44 3.06 -19.90
N PHE A 346 -4.89 4.25 -19.59
CA PHE A 346 -6.10 4.48 -18.81
C PHE A 346 -6.88 5.64 -19.42
N SER A 347 -8.15 5.42 -19.73
CA SER A 347 -9.07 6.48 -20.15
C SER A 347 -10.17 6.67 -19.13
N ASN A 348 -10.54 7.90 -18.91
CA ASN A 348 -11.61 8.31 -18.03
C ASN A 348 -12.34 9.50 -18.64
N GLY A 349 -13.65 9.42 -18.77
CA GLY A 349 -14.43 10.50 -19.35
C GLY A 349 -15.87 10.13 -19.65
N GLY A 350 -16.58 11.09 -20.18
CA GLY A 350 -17.95 11.00 -20.63
C GLY A 350 -18.76 12.26 -20.34
N PRO A 351 -20.04 12.25 -20.67
CA PRO A 351 -20.92 13.40 -20.63
C PRO A 351 -21.29 13.82 -19.20
N SER A 352 -21.56 15.11 -19.06
CA SER A 352 -22.08 15.75 -17.86
C SER A 352 -23.17 16.77 -18.21
N GLU A 353 -24.04 17.01 -17.25
CA GLU A 353 -25.09 18.02 -17.33
C GLU A 353 -25.19 18.73 -15.97
N THR A 354 -25.13 20.04 -15.97
CA THR A 354 -25.21 20.88 -14.76
C THR A 354 -26.18 22.02 -14.96
N ASN A 355 -27.14 22.14 -14.06
CA ASN A 355 -28.08 23.27 -14.00
C ASN A 355 -27.58 24.25 -12.93
N TYR A 356 -27.58 25.52 -13.26
CA TYR A 356 -27.17 26.64 -12.40
C TYR A 356 -28.35 27.52 -12.07
N ILE A 357 -28.35 28.09 -10.88
CA ILE A 357 -29.12 29.26 -10.50
C ILE A 357 -28.12 30.29 -9.99
N ILE A 358 -27.89 31.35 -10.77
CA ILE A 358 -26.91 32.41 -10.50
C ILE A 358 -27.67 33.69 -10.16
N ASN A 359 -27.68 34.12 -8.89
CA ASN A 359 -28.45 35.29 -8.44
C ASN A 359 -29.91 35.29 -8.95
N ASN A 360 -30.58 34.12 -8.85
CA ASN A 360 -31.93 33.85 -9.35
C ASN A 360 -32.08 33.72 -10.87
N VAL A 361 -31.01 33.76 -11.66
CA VAL A 361 -31.04 33.52 -13.10
C VAL A 361 -30.67 32.10 -13.40
N ALA A 362 -31.46 31.40 -14.19
CA ALA A 362 -31.21 30.01 -14.57
C ALA A 362 -30.21 29.94 -15.73
N ALA A 363 -29.34 28.96 -15.68
CA ALA A 363 -28.43 28.56 -16.75
C ALA A 363 -28.24 27.03 -16.74
N SER A 364 -27.85 26.47 -17.88
CA SER A 364 -27.49 25.05 -17.94
C SER A 364 -26.20 24.86 -18.74
N ASN A 365 -25.42 23.86 -18.39
CA ASN A 365 -24.22 23.47 -19.09
C ASN A 365 -24.27 21.99 -19.45
N ILE A 366 -24.01 21.70 -20.70
CA ILE A 366 -23.80 20.33 -21.19
C ILE A 366 -22.31 20.21 -21.49
N GLY A 367 -21.65 19.26 -20.84
CA GLY A 367 -20.22 19.06 -20.97
C GLY A 367 -19.90 17.64 -21.40
N ASP A 368 -18.74 17.47 -22.02
CA ASP A 368 -18.11 16.20 -22.28
C ASP A 368 -16.61 16.31 -21.98
N MET A 369 -16.06 15.32 -21.33
CA MET A 369 -14.64 15.28 -20.98
C MET A 369 -14.04 13.93 -21.34
N ASP A 370 -12.90 13.95 -21.99
CA ASP A 370 -12.05 12.79 -22.22
C ASP A 370 -10.63 13.03 -21.73
N MET A 371 -10.14 12.12 -20.92
CA MET A 371 -8.76 12.10 -20.44
C MET A 371 -8.16 10.72 -20.63
N THR A 372 -7.03 10.65 -21.32
CA THR A 372 -6.32 9.39 -21.51
C THR A 372 -4.90 9.51 -21.03
N PHE A 373 -4.49 8.62 -20.11
CA PHE A 373 -3.11 8.45 -19.69
C PHE A 373 -2.49 7.29 -20.46
N ARG A 374 -1.35 7.50 -21.07
CA ARG A 374 -0.52 6.45 -21.67
C ARG A 374 0.88 6.58 -21.15
N ASN A 375 1.44 5.49 -20.66
CA ASN A 375 2.78 5.49 -20.10
C ASN A 375 3.56 4.25 -20.50
N LEU A 376 4.84 4.46 -20.78
CA LEU A 376 5.84 3.42 -21.00
C LEU A 376 6.95 3.61 -19.98
N ASP A 377 7.16 2.62 -19.13
CA ASP A 377 8.30 2.52 -18.21
C ASP A 377 9.25 1.43 -18.72
N TRP A 378 10.50 1.77 -18.94
CA TRP A 378 11.54 0.81 -19.26
C TRP A 378 12.71 0.96 -18.29
N ASN A 379 13.16 -0.15 -17.72
CA ASN A 379 14.32 -0.16 -16.85
C ASN A 379 15.28 -1.30 -17.18
N VAL A 380 16.54 -1.03 -16.91
CA VAL A 380 17.64 -2.00 -16.97
C VAL A 380 18.39 -1.95 -15.66
N ASP A 381 18.61 -3.10 -15.05
CA ASP A 381 19.28 -3.24 -13.77
C ASP A 381 20.39 -4.27 -13.87
N TYR A 382 21.62 -3.89 -13.54
CA TYR A 382 22.73 -4.80 -13.35
C TYR A 382 23.02 -4.96 -11.87
N ARG A 383 23.22 -6.19 -11.42
CA ARG A 383 23.50 -6.53 -10.04
C ARG A 383 24.66 -7.50 -9.96
N LYS A 384 25.65 -7.14 -9.15
CA LYS A 384 26.80 -7.97 -8.81
C LYS A 384 26.83 -8.22 -7.30
N THR A 385 26.83 -9.49 -6.90
CA THR A 385 27.11 -9.95 -5.52
C THR A 385 28.51 -10.54 -5.46
N SER A 386 29.10 -10.67 -4.29
CA SER A 386 30.42 -11.32 -4.12
C SER A 386 30.32 -12.59 -3.27
N LYS A 387 31.46 -13.27 -3.08
CA LYS A 387 31.58 -14.40 -2.13
C LYS A 387 31.38 -13.94 -0.68
N LYS A 388 31.61 -12.66 -0.39
CA LYS A 388 31.34 -12.06 0.92
C LYS A 388 29.84 -11.86 1.08
N GLU A 389 29.24 -12.56 2.01
CA GLU A 389 27.79 -12.51 2.23
C GLU A 389 27.32 -11.08 2.54
N GLY A 390 26.34 -10.58 1.78
CA GLY A 390 25.79 -9.25 1.94
C GLY A 390 26.49 -8.16 1.15
N GLU A 391 27.64 -8.42 0.50
CA GLU A 391 28.27 -7.46 -0.39
C GLU A 391 27.54 -7.46 -1.75
N GLU A 392 27.17 -6.25 -2.18
CA GLU A 392 26.37 -6.08 -3.40
C GLU A 392 26.69 -4.74 -4.05
N PHE A 393 26.92 -4.75 -5.36
CA PHE A 393 27.01 -3.59 -6.21
C PHE A 393 25.86 -3.62 -7.22
N SER A 394 25.21 -2.50 -7.47
CA SER A 394 24.16 -2.40 -8.46
C SER A 394 24.18 -1.09 -9.22
N VAL A 395 23.80 -1.16 -10.49
CA VAL A 395 23.57 -0.01 -11.37
C VAL A 395 22.20 -0.18 -12.00
N SER A 396 21.43 0.90 -12.04
CA SER A 396 20.11 0.96 -12.62
C SER A 396 19.95 2.16 -13.53
N ALA A 397 19.34 1.96 -14.69
CA ALA A 397 18.86 3.00 -15.58
C ALA A 397 17.36 2.81 -15.81
N GLN A 398 16.60 3.89 -15.76
CA GLN A 398 15.15 3.87 -16.00
C GLN A 398 14.76 5.03 -16.90
N LEU A 399 13.89 4.73 -17.87
CA LEU A 399 13.12 5.68 -18.66
C LEU A 399 11.65 5.53 -18.30
N SER A 400 10.99 6.65 -18.05
CA SER A 400 9.54 6.74 -17.95
C SER A 400 9.05 7.79 -18.93
N SER A 401 8.15 7.44 -19.85
CA SER A 401 7.60 8.36 -20.85
C SER A 401 6.07 8.28 -20.83
N GLY A 402 5.44 9.38 -20.46
CA GLY A 402 4.01 9.51 -20.31
C GLY A 402 3.41 10.54 -21.26
N ARG A 403 2.18 10.29 -21.72
CA ARG A 403 1.35 11.22 -22.46
C ARG A 403 -0.04 11.27 -21.86
N THR A 404 -0.58 12.47 -21.71
CA THR A 404 -1.90 12.70 -21.12
C THR A 404 -2.71 13.67 -22.00
N PRO A 405 -3.21 13.20 -23.17
CA PRO A 405 -4.18 14.00 -23.89
C PRO A 405 -5.45 14.14 -23.06
N THR A 406 -5.93 15.35 -22.94
CA THR A 406 -7.17 15.73 -22.27
C THR A 406 -7.95 16.66 -23.18
N SER A 407 -9.22 16.38 -23.36
CA SER A 407 -10.14 17.27 -24.08
C SER A 407 -11.38 17.52 -23.23
N PHE A 408 -11.90 18.71 -23.27
CA PHE A 408 -13.22 19.00 -22.76
C PHE A 408 -13.98 19.94 -23.68
N SER A 409 -15.29 19.76 -23.75
CA SER A 409 -16.20 20.67 -24.42
C SER A 409 -17.36 20.99 -23.47
N ASN A 410 -17.77 22.24 -23.46
CA ASN A 410 -18.90 22.76 -22.68
C ASN A 410 -19.78 23.64 -23.54
N LEU A 411 -21.11 23.52 -23.40
CA LEU A 411 -22.09 24.37 -23.96
C LEU A 411 -22.92 24.98 -22.83
N LEU A 412 -22.62 26.25 -22.48
CA LEU A 412 -23.38 27.01 -21.48
C LEU A 412 -24.54 27.77 -22.16
N THR A 413 -25.75 27.48 -21.69
CA THR A 413 -26.97 28.13 -22.15
C THR A 413 -27.58 28.95 -21.01
N SER A 414 -27.93 30.20 -21.23
CA SER A 414 -28.57 31.08 -20.27
C SER A 414 -29.40 32.17 -21.00
N ALA A 415 -30.10 33.02 -20.25
CA ALA A 415 -30.78 34.16 -20.82
C ALA A 415 -29.81 35.12 -21.53
N ALA A 416 -28.57 35.24 -21.05
CA ALA A 416 -27.52 36.07 -21.71
C ALA A 416 -26.92 35.38 -22.95
N PHE A 417 -26.99 34.06 -23.04
CA PHE A 417 -26.45 33.24 -24.12
C PHE A 417 -27.51 32.26 -24.61
N PRO A 418 -28.61 32.68 -25.22
CA PRO A 418 -29.71 31.79 -25.61
C PRO A 418 -29.31 30.84 -26.73
N SER A 419 -28.35 31.18 -27.58
CA SER A 419 -27.76 30.32 -28.62
C SER A 419 -26.65 29.40 -28.08
N GLY A 420 -26.31 29.52 -26.79
CA GLY A 420 -25.22 28.82 -26.14
C GLY A 420 -23.87 29.46 -26.30
N LEU A 421 -23.04 29.39 -25.26
CA LEU A 421 -21.61 29.72 -25.28
C LEU A 421 -20.83 28.43 -25.29
N GLN A 422 -20.19 28.09 -26.39
CA GLN A 422 -19.37 26.89 -26.50
C GLN A 422 -17.92 27.17 -26.08
N THR A 423 -17.38 26.30 -25.25
CA THR A 423 -15.97 26.29 -24.87
C THR A 423 -15.38 24.93 -25.20
N ILE A 424 -14.31 24.90 -25.98
CA ILE A 424 -13.55 23.68 -26.27
C ILE A 424 -12.10 23.92 -25.85
N SER A 425 -11.49 22.97 -25.20
CA SER A 425 -10.06 23.03 -24.85
C SER A 425 -9.43 21.64 -24.95
N ASN A 426 -8.32 21.59 -25.62
CA ASN A 426 -7.49 20.39 -25.72
C ASN A 426 -6.12 20.67 -25.09
N ASN A 427 -5.63 19.69 -24.35
CA ASN A 427 -4.31 19.71 -23.76
C ASN A 427 -3.59 18.40 -24.08
N ASN A 428 -2.34 18.48 -24.50
CA ASN A 428 -1.46 17.34 -24.71
C ASN A 428 -0.29 17.42 -23.71
N GLY A 429 -0.47 16.77 -22.57
CA GLY A 429 0.56 16.63 -21.54
C GLY A 429 1.59 15.58 -21.90
N LYS A 430 2.89 15.90 -21.74
CA LYS A 430 4.00 14.97 -21.86
C LYS A 430 4.82 15.01 -20.59
N ASN A 431 5.30 13.83 -20.13
CA ASN A 431 6.16 13.70 -18.96
C ASN A 431 7.23 12.65 -19.24
N ASN A 432 8.47 13.06 -19.37
CA ASN A 432 9.61 12.18 -19.56
C ASN A 432 10.53 12.27 -18.35
N GLU A 433 10.97 11.12 -17.85
CA GLU A 433 11.91 11.05 -16.75
C GLU A 433 12.99 10.00 -17.03
N TYR A 434 14.24 10.39 -16.85
CA TYR A 434 15.39 9.53 -16.90
C TYR A 434 15.99 9.46 -15.51
N THR A 435 16.17 8.26 -14.99
CA THR A 435 16.77 8.04 -13.68
C THR A 435 17.98 7.11 -13.79
N PHE A 436 19.10 7.51 -13.22
CA PHE A 436 20.32 6.71 -13.10
C PHE A 436 20.65 6.57 -11.63
N GLN A 437 20.93 5.35 -11.19
CA GLN A 437 21.28 5.07 -9.80
C GLN A 437 22.40 4.04 -9.70
N THR A 438 23.29 4.25 -8.74
CA THR A 438 24.32 3.27 -8.37
C THR A 438 24.30 3.09 -6.86
N ASP A 439 24.37 1.84 -6.41
CA ASP A 439 24.38 1.47 -5.00
C ASP A 439 25.50 0.49 -4.71
N TYR A 440 26.17 0.66 -3.58
CA TYR A 440 27.14 -0.28 -3.06
C TYR A 440 26.86 -0.59 -1.60
N THR A 441 26.72 -1.86 -1.29
CA THR A 441 26.53 -2.36 0.07
C THR A 441 27.76 -3.16 0.47
N TYR A 442 28.45 -2.73 1.53
CA TYR A 442 29.64 -3.37 2.06
C TYR A 442 29.44 -3.81 3.50
N PRO A 443 29.40 -5.12 3.77
CA PRO A 443 29.39 -5.65 5.13
C PRO A 443 30.83 -5.65 5.67
N PHE A 444 31.18 -4.78 6.61
CA PHE A 444 32.48 -4.83 7.31
C PHE A 444 32.63 -6.17 8.05
N ASN A 445 31.54 -6.60 8.70
CA ASN A 445 31.43 -7.85 9.39
C ASN A 445 29.94 -8.26 9.48
N LYS A 446 29.62 -9.37 10.16
CA LYS A 446 28.22 -9.86 10.34
C LYS A 446 27.31 -8.89 11.10
N LYS A 447 27.85 -7.86 11.78
CA LYS A 447 27.09 -6.90 12.60
C LYS A 447 27.06 -5.50 12.00
N THR A 448 28.00 -5.17 11.11
CA THR A 448 28.18 -3.79 10.60
C THR A 448 28.12 -3.78 9.09
N THR A 449 27.24 -2.98 8.51
CA THR A 449 27.05 -2.82 7.07
C THR A 449 27.03 -1.34 6.72
N LEU A 450 27.76 -0.97 5.67
CA LEU A 450 27.72 0.34 5.03
C LEU A 450 26.97 0.22 3.71
N GLU A 451 26.05 1.14 3.46
CA GLU A 451 25.36 1.30 2.18
C GLU A 451 25.66 2.72 1.68
N VAL A 452 26.21 2.86 0.49
CA VAL A 452 26.44 4.16 -0.17
C VAL A 452 25.86 4.13 -1.57
N GLY A 453 25.49 5.29 -2.08
CA GLY A 453 24.96 5.37 -3.44
C GLY A 453 24.83 6.80 -3.93
N ALA A 454 24.66 6.89 -5.24
CA ALA A 454 24.41 8.14 -5.94
C ALA A 454 23.27 7.97 -6.95
N LYS A 455 22.58 9.07 -7.25
CA LYS A 455 21.41 9.09 -8.11
C LYS A 455 21.30 10.40 -8.87
N ALA A 456 20.87 10.31 -10.12
CA ALA A 456 20.51 11.46 -10.94
C ALA A 456 19.11 11.24 -11.53
N ILE A 457 18.27 12.27 -11.49
CA ILE A 457 16.95 12.30 -12.08
C ILE A 457 16.90 13.51 -13.00
N LEU A 458 16.54 13.27 -14.26
CA LEU A 458 16.30 14.31 -15.26
C LEU A 458 14.84 14.20 -15.68
N ARG A 459 14.06 15.23 -15.42
CA ARG A 459 12.61 15.25 -15.65
C ARG A 459 12.25 16.42 -16.55
N ASP A 460 11.49 16.13 -17.60
CA ASP A 460 10.93 17.07 -18.56
C ASP A 460 9.42 16.89 -18.64
N ILE A 461 8.67 17.93 -18.32
CA ILE A 461 7.22 17.97 -18.34
C ILE A 461 6.78 19.11 -19.25
N GLN A 462 5.91 18.79 -20.19
CA GLN A 462 5.35 19.74 -21.15
C GLN A 462 3.83 19.62 -21.14
N SER A 463 3.17 20.76 -21.24
CA SER A 463 1.72 20.85 -21.39
C SER A 463 1.44 21.80 -22.54
N GLN A 464 0.88 21.29 -23.63
CA GLN A 464 0.61 22.02 -24.87
C GLN A 464 -0.90 22.13 -25.06
N PHE A 465 -1.39 23.35 -25.23
CA PHE A 465 -2.80 23.68 -25.39
C PHE A 465 -3.11 24.18 -26.80
N ASP A 466 -4.39 24.13 -27.20
CA ASP A 466 -4.84 24.80 -28.43
C ASP A 466 -4.55 26.31 -28.39
N ASN A 467 -4.72 26.93 -27.22
CA ASN A 467 -4.25 28.28 -26.97
C ASN A 467 -2.79 28.21 -26.44
N THR A 468 -1.85 28.41 -27.35
CA THR A 468 -0.40 28.31 -27.04
C THR A 468 0.06 29.29 -25.95
N ALA A 469 -0.70 30.36 -25.66
CA ALA A 469 -0.42 31.27 -24.55
C ALA A 469 -0.48 30.58 -23.18
N GLN A 470 -1.05 29.38 -23.10
CA GLN A 470 -1.17 28.56 -21.92
C GLN A 470 -0.13 27.45 -21.86
N ASP A 471 0.74 27.33 -22.85
CA ASP A 471 1.79 26.32 -22.88
C ASP A 471 2.72 26.45 -21.68
N PHE A 472 3.09 25.31 -21.12
CA PHE A 472 3.90 25.21 -19.93
C PHE A 472 4.99 24.15 -20.09
N GLU A 473 6.23 24.53 -19.77
CA GLU A 473 7.37 23.63 -19.70
C GLU A 473 8.00 23.65 -18.30
N TYR A 474 8.30 22.47 -17.78
CA TYR A 474 8.89 22.32 -16.46
C TYR A 474 10.00 21.27 -16.50
N ASN A 475 11.21 21.70 -16.24
CA ASN A 475 12.40 20.87 -16.15
C ASN A 475 12.87 20.79 -14.69
N GLN A 476 13.03 19.57 -14.17
CA GLN A 476 13.54 19.34 -12.83
C GLN A 476 14.66 18.31 -12.85
N ASN A 477 15.84 18.74 -12.44
CA ASN A 477 17.03 17.91 -12.32
C ASN A 477 17.39 17.73 -10.85
N VAL A 478 17.57 16.49 -10.40
CA VAL A 478 17.93 16.17 -9.01
C VAL A 478 19.19 15.31 -9.01
N GLY A 479 20.24 15.81 -8.41
CA GLY A 479 21.46 15.04 -8.10
C GLY A 479 21.47 14.69 -6.62
N ALA A 480 21.69 13.42 -6.28
CA ALA A 480 21.69 12.95 -4.90
C ALA A 480 22.84 12.00 -4.59
N ALA A 481 23.37 12.09 -3.36
CA ALA A 481 24.30 11.13 -2.80
C ALA A 481 23.87 10.77 -1.38
N TYR A 482 24.11 9.53 -0.95
CA TYR A 482 23.74 9.09 0.38
C TYR A 482 24.76 8.09 0.97
N GLY A 483 24.78 8.07 2.31
CA GLY A 483 25.48 7.06 3.08
C GLY A 483 24.63 6.60 4.25
N VAL A 484 24.56 5.29 4.47
CA VAL A 484 23.82 4.66 5.58
C VAL A 484 24.70 3.62 6.24
N ILE A 485 24.84 3.71 7.56
CA ILE A 485 25.51 2.70 8.37
C ILE A 485 24.50 1.97 9.24
N SER A 486 24.63 0.65 9.31
CA SER A 486 23.83 -0.21 10.19
C SER A 486 24.77 -1.03 11.05
N PHE A 487 24.53 -1.11 12.36
CA PHE A 487 25.33 -1.96 13.25
C PHE A 487 24.54 -2.45 14.45
N ASP A 488 24.92 -3.62 14.94
CA ASP A 488 24.40 -4.21 16.16
C ASP A 488 25.20 -3.69 17.36
N LEU A 489 24.62 -2.75 18.13
CA LEU A 489 25.20 -2.24 19.39
C LEU A 489 25.36 -3.37 20.41
N THR A 490 24.32 -4.21 20.51
CA THR A 490 24.31 -5.44 21.29
C THR A 490 23.59 -6.54 20.51
N LYS A 491 23.51 -7.76 21.05
CA LYS A 491 22.67 -8.85 20.46
C LYS A 491 21.19 -8.47 20.33
N LYS A 492 20.71 -7.47 21.06
CA LYS A 492 19.30 -7.06 21.10
C LYS A 492 19.06 -5.64 20.60
N LEU A 493 20.06 -4.78 20.65
CA LEU A 493 19.96 -3.37 20.27
C LEU A 493 20.67 -3.15 18.95
N LYS A 494 19.94 -2.63 17.95
CA LYS A 494 20.41 -2.37 16.60
C LYS A 494 20.23 -0.91 16.27
N PHE A 495 21.18 -0.35 15.52
CA PHE A 495 21.16 1.01 15.02
C PHE A 495 21.25 0.99 13.48
N LYS A 496 20.52 1.88 12.83
CA LYS A 496 20.66 2.20 11.41
C LYS A 496 20.55 3.71 11.27
N GLY A 497 21.59 4.39 10.76
CA GLY A 497 21.59 5.83 10.58
C GLY A 497 22.23 6.21 9.26
N GLY A 498 21.85 7.36 8.71
CA GLY A 498 22.42 7.83 7.46
C GLY A 498 21.96 9.23 7.11
N VAL A 499 22.61 9.79 6.10
CA VAL A 499 22.27 11.09 5.53
C VAL A 499 22.25 10.99 4.02
N ARG A 500 21.32 11.74 3.41
CA ARG A 500 21.21 11.94 1.96
C ARG A 500 21.28 13.44 1.70
N ALA A 501 22.09 13.85 0.74
CA ALA A 501 22.13 15.20 0.21
C ALA A 501 21.48 15.19 -1.17
N GLU A 502 20.59 16.15 -1.44
CA GLU A 502 19.95 16.34 -2.74
C GLU A 502 20.11 17.79 -3.20
N TYR A 503 20.72 17.98 -4.36
CA TYR A 503 20.70 19.24 -5.08
C TYR A 503 19.63 19.18 -6.16
N THR A 504 18.70 20.09 -6.11
CA THR A 504 17.55 20.17 -7.06
C THR A 504 17.65 21.48 -7.82
N ARG A 505 17.57 21.39 -9.15
CA ARG A 505 17.43 22.53 -10.05
C ARG A 505 16.12 22.42 -10.79
N ILE A 506 15.35 23.52 -10.79
CA ILE A 506 14.07 23.65 -11.46
C ILE A 506 14.17 24.82 -12.43
N ASP A 507 13.86 24.56 -13.70
CA ASP A 507 13.64 25.58 -14.72
C ASP A 507 12.17 25.41 -15.18
N PHE A 508 11.35 26.43 -15.09
CA PHE A 508 10.01 26.43 -15.67
C PHE A 508 9.79 27.63 -16.57
N ASN A 509 9.03 27.40 -17.62
CA ASN A 509 8.77 28.40 -18.65
C ASN A 509 7.27 28.49 -18.93
N THR A 510 6.74 29.72 -18.92
CA THR A 510 5.39 30.03 -19.36
C THR A 510 5.48 31.25 -20.29
N GLN A 511 4.58 31.36 -21.24
CA GLN A 511 4.57 32.53 -22.11
C GLN A 511 4.36 33.85 -21.36
N SER A 512 3.64 33.81 -20.23
CA SER A 512 3.31 35.02 -19.45
C SER A 512 4.44 35.52 -18.56
N SER A 513 5.28 34.64 -18.04
CA SER A 513 6.32 34.97 -17.06
C SER A 513 7.76 34.65 -17.52
N GLY A 514 7.91 34.04 -18.72
CA GLY A 514 9.20 33.62 -19.24
C GLY A 514 9.86 32.54 -18.36
N ILE A 515 11.17 32.35 -18.54
CA ILE A 515 11.94 31.32 -17.83
C ILE A 515 12.20 31.77 -16.39
N GLN A 516 11.70 31.00 -15.45
CA GLN A 516 11.97 31.12 -14.00
C GLN A 516 12.88 29.96 -13.56
N LYS A 517 13.77 30.24 -12.61
CA LYS A 517 14.73 29.26 -12.10
C LYS A 517 14.67 29.21 -10.58
N ASN A 518 14.72 28.00 -10.04
CA ASN A 518 14.83 27.78 -8.61
C ASN A 518 15.75 26.58 -8.35
N ASP A 519 16.76 26.76 -7.52
CA ASP A 519 17.69 25.71 -7.16
C ASP A 519 17.95 25.72 -5.64
N TYR A 520 18.09 24.52 -5.06
CA TYR A 520 18.31 24.36 -3.64
C TYR A 520 19.02 23.05 -3.29
N LEU A 521 19.75 23.09 -2.17
CA LEU A 521 20.38 21.93 -1.57
C LEU A 521 19.68 21.58 -0.25
N ASN A 522 19.30 20.33 -0.11
CA ASN A 522 18.67 19.81 1.12
C ASN A 522 19.42 18.60 1.67
N LEU A 523 19.47 18.51 3.01
CA LEU A 523 19.99 17.36 3.73
C LEU A 523 18.86 16.60 4.40
N PHE A 524 18.85 15.28 4.25
CA PHE A 524 17.83 14.36 4.75
C PHE A 524 18.45 13.32 5.68
N PRO A 525 18.66 13.65 6.96
CA PRO A 525 19.11 12.68 7.96
C PRO A 525 18.01 11.66 8.27
N SER A 526 18.43 10.45 8.63
CA SER A 526 17.56 9.40 9.13
C SER A 526 18.28 8.56 10.18
N ALA A 527 17.57 8.17 11.23
CA ALA A 527 18.09 7.30 12.28
C ALA A 527 17.00 6.35 12.78
N ILE A 528 17.38 5.10 13.03
CA ILE A 528 16.49 4.06 13.57
C ILE A 528 17.25 3.32 14.66
N ILE A 529 16.68 3.26 15.86
CA ILE A 529 17.14 2.43 16.96
C ILE A 529 16.06 1.37 17.22
N SER A 530 16.44 0.11 17.26
CA SER A 530 15.52 -1.00 17.46
C SER A 530 16.02 -1.91 18.56
N GLN A 531 15.19 -2.14 19.58
CA GLN A 531 15.47 -3.00 20.72
C GLN A 531 14.58 -4.22 20.68
N ASN A 532 15.20 -5.42 20.57
CA ASN A 532 14.49 -6.67 20.73
C ASN A 532 14.29 -6.98 22.22
N LEU A 533 13.05 -7.23 22.61
CA LEU A 533 12.63 -7.58 23.96
C LEU A 533 12.47 -9.10 24.13
N LYS A 534 12.24 -9.54 25.37
CA LYS A 534 11.85 -10.92 25.65
C LYS A 534 10.51 -11.27 24.97
N GLY A 535 10.31 -12.51 24.56
CA GLY A 535 9.07 -12.95 23.91
C GLY A 535 8.89 -12.51 22.45
N GLY A 536 9.97 -12.03 21.78
CA GLY A 536 9.91 -11.64 20.35
C GLY A 536 9.31 -10.25 20.08
N ALA A 537 9.05 -9.46 21.14
CA ALA A 537 8.61 -8.08 20.99
C ALA A 537 9.80 -7.17 20.59
N THR A 538 9.49 -6.05 19.94
CA THR A 538 10.47 -5.06 19.48
C THR A 538 9.96 -3.65 19.76
N ILE A 539 10.77 -2.81 20.34
CA ILE A 539 10.57 -1.36 20.41
C ILE A 539 11.49 -0.70 19.38
N LYS A 540 10.98 0.30 18.68
CA LYS A 540 11.68 1.02 17.62
C LYS A 540 11.47 2.52 17.80
N LEU A 541 12.56 3.27 17.89
CA LEU A 541 12.55 4.72 17.79
C LEU A 541 13.15 5.12 16.45
N SER A 542 12.49 5.99 15.70
CA SER A 542 12.98 6.44 14.40
C SER A 542 12.76 7.93 14.21
N TYR A 543 13.72 8.55 13.54
CA TYR A 543 13.66 9.93 13.06
C TYR A 543 14.04 9.97 11.59
N ASN A 544 13.33 10.80 10.81
CA ASN A 544 13.73 11.13 9.43
C ASN A 544 13.20 12.50 9.03
N ARG A 545 13.99 13.18 8.18
CA ARG A 545 13.55 14.37 7.45
C ARG A 545 13.17 13.98 6.02
N ARG A 546 12.10 14.59 5.51
CA ARG A 546 11.54 14.31 4.18
C ARG A 546 11.17 15.59 3.47
N VAL A 547 11.04 15.52 2.15
CA VAL A 547 10.56 16.62 1.31
C VAL A 547 9.30 16.19 0.55
N GLN A 548 8.35 17.08 0.41
CA GLN A 548 7.24 16.95 -0.53
C GLN A 548 7.32 18.10 -1.53
N ARG A 549 7.71 17.76 -2.75
CA ARG A 549 7.76 18.75 -3.84
C ARG A 549 6.34 18.99 -4.35
N PRO A 550 5.99 20.24 -4.75
CA PRO A 550 4.70 20.52 -5.38
C PRO A 550 4.48 19.61 -6.59
N SER A 551 3.27 19.16 -6.78
CA SER A 551 2.90 18.38 -7.97
C SER A 551 2.86 19.25 -9.22
N GLN A 552 2.92 18.64 -10.40
CA GLN A 552 2.78 19.35 -11.67
C GLN A 552 1.47 20.14 -11.72
N SER A 553 0.36 19.56 -11.25
CA SER A 553 -0.94 20.20 -11.23
C SER A 553 -0.98 21.43 -10.32
N TYR A 554 -0.18 21.43 -9.22
CA TYR A 554 -0.09 22.58 -8.32
C TYR A 554 0.75 23.72 -8.90
N LEU A 555 1.73 23.40 -9.75
CA LEU A 555 2.64 24.36 -10.36
C LEU A 555 2.11 24.91 -11.69
N ASN A 556 1.30 24.14 -12.42
CA ASN A 556 0.84 24.52 -13.76
C ASN A 556 -0.07 25.76 -13.69
N PRO A 557 0.35 26.93 -14.24
CA PRO A 557 -0.43 28.15 -14.20
C PRO A 557 -1.63 28.16 -15.15
N PHE A 558 -1.86 27.05 -15.86
CA PHE A 558 -3.03 26.90 -16.71
C PHE A 558 -4.32 27.13 -15.91
N ARG A 559 -5.18 27.95 -16.48
CA ARG A 559 -6.51 28.23 -15.94
C ARG A 559 -7.50 27.20 -16.49
N ASN A 560 -7.95 26.32 -15.62
CA ASN A 560 -9.04 25.42 -15.93
C ASN A 560 -10.37 26.18 -15.72
N GLU A 561 -11.04 26.49 -16.80
CA GLU A 561 -12.34 27.19 -16.87
C GLU A 561 -13.46 26.25 -17.36
N SER A 562 -13.30 24.94 -17.16
CA SER A 562 -14.36 23.96 -17.44
C SER A 562 -15.62 24.24 -16.63
N ASP A 563 -15.48 24.77 -15.42
CA ASP A 563 -16.53 25.51 -14.71
C ASP A 563 -16.19 27.01 -14.79
N GLN A 564 -16.99 27.77 -15.54
CA GLN A 564 -16.75 29.18 -15.77
C GLN A 564 -16.89 30.09 -14.52
N PHE A 565 -17.50 29.54 -13.46
CA PHE A 565 -17.70 30.25 -12.19
C PHE A 565 -16.72 29.82 -11.10
N ASN A 566 -16.10 28.62 -11.25
CA ASN A 566 -15.14 28.07 -10.31
C ASN A 566 -13.84 27.71 -11.03
N ILE A 567 -12.97 28.67 -11.18
CA ILE A 567 -11.70 28.54 -11.90
C ILE A 567 -10.66 27.86 -11.04
N MET A 568 -9.88 26.96 -11.62
CA MET A 568 -8.72 26.36 -10.96
C MET A 568 -7.44 26.78 -11.69
N GLN A 569 -6.41 27.16 -10.91
CA GLN A 569 -5.12 27.59 -11.45
C GLN A 569 -4.00 27.20 -10.50
N GLY A 570 -2.95 26.53 -10.99
CA GLY A 570 -1.77 26.25 -10.21
C GLY A 570 -0.93 27.50 -9.91
N ASN A 571 0.04 27.32 -9.00
CA ASN A 571 0.96 28.39 -8.58
C ASN A 571 2.41 27.93 -8.79
N PRO A 572 3.13 28.45 -9.80
CA PRO A 572 4.51 28.05 -10.06
C PRO A 572 5.51 28.51 -8.98
N GLN A 573 5.12 29.43 -8.08
CA GLN A 573 5.97 29.98 -7.00
C GLN A 573 5.97 29.11 -5.73
N LEU A 574 5.30 27.94 -5.73
CA LEU A 574 5.28 27.05 -4.58
C LEU A 574 6.66 26.52 -4.23
N ASN A 575 6.99 26.59 -2.95
CA ASN A 575 8.15 25.94 -2.35
C ASN A 575 7.81 24.51 -1.92
N PRO A 576 8.79 23.60 -1.85
CA PRO A 576 8.58 22.27 -1.33
C PRO A 576 8.27 22.30 0.18
N GLU A 577 7.44 21.36 0.64
CA GLU A 577 7.23 21.12 2.06
C GLU A 577 8.40 20.32 2.65
N LEU A 578 8.84 20.65 3.84
CA LEU A 578 9.82 19.89 4.62
C LEU A 578 9.19 19.34 5.88
N SER A 579 9.33 18.02 6.09
CA SER A 579 8.73 17.33 7.23
C SER A 579 9.78 16.62 8.07
N ASP A 580 9.80 16.89 9.36
CA ASP A 580 10.52 16.15 10.38
C ASP A 580 9.60 15.16 11.07
N ASN A 581 9.94 13.88 11.07
CA ASN A 581 9.12 12.81 11.64
C ASN A 581 9.87 12.09 12.76
N LEU A 582 9.25 11.97 13.92
CA LEU A 582 9.72 11.18 15.07
C LEU A 582 8.66 10.12 15.38
N GLU A 583 9.06 8.86 15.50
CA GLU A 583 8.13 7.75 15.76
C GLU A 583 8.69 6.79 16.79
N LEU A 584 7.85 6.43 17.76
CA LEU A 584 8.06 5.33 18.69
C LEU A 584 7.06 4.22 18.39
N GLY A 585 7.58 3.06 17.98
CA GLY A 585 6.79 1.89 17.61
C GLY A 585 7.05 0.71 18.56
N TYR A 586 6.00 -0.07 18.84
CA TYR A 586 6.04 -1.34 19.55
C TYR A 586 5.40 -2.42 18.69
N ASN A 587 6.13 -3.51 18.49
CA ASN A 587 5.66 -4.68 17.75
C ASN A 587 5.78 -5.91 18.63
N THR A 588 4.75 -6.76 18.63
CA THR A 588 4.83 -8.03 19.33
C THR A 588 4.07 -9.12 18.56
N PHE A 589 4.51 -10.36 18.78
CA PHE A 589 3.90 -11.54 18.23
C PHE A 589 3.57 -12.52 19.37
N ILE A 590 2.29 -12.74 19.62
CA ILE A 590 1.82 -13.56 20.75
C ILE A 590 0.87 -14.63 20.23
N LYS A 591 1.22 -15.92 20.40
CA LYS A 591 0.36 -17.07 20.03
C LYS A 591 -0.26 -16.97 18.62
N GLY A 592 0.54 -16.57 17.63
CA GLY A 592 0.08 -16.41 16.24
C GLY A 592 -0.67 -15.09 15.96
N SER A 593 -0.80 -14.22 16.96
CA SER A 593 -1.42 -12.90 16.83
C SER A 593 -0.35 -11.81 16.76
N ILE A 594 -0.61 -10.76 15.98
CA ILE A 594 0.30 -9.63 15.77
C ILE A 594 -0.34 -8.39 16.35
N ILE A 595 0.42 -7.65 17.16
CA ILE A 595 0.05 -6.29 17.60
C ILE A 595 1.18 -5.35 17.21
N ASN A 596 0.81 -4.27 16.54
CA ASN A 596 1.70 -3.19 16.16
C ASN A 596 1.07 -1.88 16.64
N ALA A 597 1.73 -1.17 17.53
CA ALA A 597 1.30 0.12 18.03
C ALA A 597 2.41 1.13 17.83
N SER A 598 2.08 2.36 17.44
CA SER A 598 3.05 3.45 17.36
C SER A 598 2.41 4.78 17.70
N ILE A 599 3.21 5.66 18.27
CA ILE A 599 2.93 7.08 18.41
C ILE A 599 3.94 7.86 17.57
N PHE A 600 3.52 8.95 16.99
CA PHE A 600 4.39 9.77 16.16
C PHE A 600 4.12 11.27 16.33
N TYR A 601 5.18 12.02 16.11
CA TYR A 601 5.13 13.48 15.94
C TYR A 601 5.70 13.80 14.56
N ARG A 602 4.99 14.64 13.81
CA ARG A 602 5.47 15.17 12.53
C ARG A 602 5.29 16.68 12.52
N ARG A 603 6.33 17.40 12.15
CA ARG A 603 6.28 18.84 11.90
C ARG A 603 6.56 19.09 10.42
N THR A 604 5.59 19.67 9.72
CA THR A 604 5.74 20.05 8.32
C THR A 604 5.82 21.57 8.24
N VAL A 605 6.81 22.08 7.52
CA VAL A 605 7.02 23.52 7.23
C VAL A 605 6.76 23.74 5.75
N GLY A 606 6.15 24.87 5.40
CA GLY A 606 5.77 25.21 4.04
C GLY A 606 4.60 24.37 3.51
N VAL A 607 3.66 24.00 4.38
CA VAL A 607 2.49 23.18 4.00
C VAL A 607 1.75 23.82 2.84
N ILE A 608 1.52 23.03 1.79
CA ILE A 608 0.79 23.47 0.59
C ILE A 608 -0.68 23.11 0.77
N GLU A 609 -1.54 24.12 0.72
CA GLU A 609 -3.00 23.98 0.84
C GLU A 609 -3.73 24.74 -0.28
N ASN A 610 -4.96 24.35 -0.55
CA ASN A 610 -5.84 25.07 -1.45
C ASN A 610 -6.21 26.42 -0.85
N SER A 611 -6.20 27.45 -1.67
CA SER A 611 -6.69 28.80 -1.37
C SER A 611 -7.83 29.15 -2.33
N ILE A 612 -9.01 29.35 -1.78
CA ILE A 612 -10.20 29.75 -2.53
C ILE A 612 -10.38 31.24 -2.33
N SER A 613 -10.46 32.01 -3.41
CA SER A 613 -10.58 33.49 -3.41
C SER A 613 -11.65 33.97 -4.38
N PRO A 614 -12.43 35.01 -4.02
CA PRO A 614 -13.31 35.67 -4.98
C PRO A 614 -12.49 36.49 -5.98
N ILE A 615 -12.91 36.48 -7.22
CA ILE A 615 -12.36 37.35 -8.30
C ILE A 615 -13.50 37.93 -9.13
N THR A 616 -13.27 39.08 -9.70
CA THR A 616 -14.20 39.69 -10.69
C THR A 616 -13.44 39.94 -11.99
N GLU A 617 -13.92 39.34 -13.06
CA GLU A 617 -13.31 39.46 -14.40
C GLU A 617 -14.38 39.78 -15.42
N ASN A 618 -14.14 40.80 -16.21
CA ASN A 618 -15.09 41.31 -17.24
C ASN A 618 -16.51 41.54 -16.67
N GLY A 619 -16.58 42.02 -15.40
CA GLY A 619 -17.86 42.23 -14.70
C GLY A 619 -18.55 40.95 -14.22
N VAL A 620 -17.96 39.80 -14.41
CA VAL A 620 -18.49 38.52 -13.93
C VAL A 620 -17.77 38.10 -12.64
N ASN A 621 -18.54 37.83 -11.63
CA ASN A 621 -18.05 37.35 -10.34
C ASN A 621 -17.83 35.84 -10.37
N LYS A 622 -16.61 35.43 -10.01
CA LYS A 622 -16.12 34.04 -10.06
C LYS A 622 -15.37 33.69 -8.79
N THR A 623 -15.08 32.41 -8.59
CA THR A 623 -14.12 31.92 -7.59
C THR A 623 -12.87 31.39 -8.26
N LEU A 624 -11.71 31.72 -7.68
CA LEU A 624 -10.41 31.15 -8.06
C LEU A 624 -9.92 30.22 -6.96
N THR A 625 -9.71 28.97 -7.27
CA THR A 625 -9.00 28.00 -6.45
C THR A 625 -7.56 27.89 -6.91
N SER A 626 -6.62 28.19 -6.03
CA SER A 626 -5.18 28.07 -6.29
C SER A 626 -4.48 27.38 -5.12
N TYR A 627 -3.16 27.34 -5.11
CA TYR A 627 -2.35 26.70 -4.08
C TYR A 627 -1.37 27.70 -3.46
N ILE A 628 -1.18 27.60 -2.15
CA ILE A 628 -0.26 28.46 -1.40
C ILE A 628 0.51 27.65 -0.36
N ASN A 629 1.73 28.09 -0.03
CA ASN A 629 2.44 27.61 1.14
C ASN A 629 1.89 28.32 2.38
N VAL A 630 0.94 27.71 3.09
CA VAL A 630 0.23 28.36 4.21
C VAL A 630 1.15 28.59 5.41
N GLY A 631 1.96 27.58 5.77
CA GLY A 631 2.78 27.74 6.96
C GLY A 631 3.22 26.43 7.61
N THR A 632 3.04 26.28 8.90
CA THR A 632 3.53 25.13 9.67
C THR A 632 2.39 24.29 10.24
N ALA A 633 2.50 22.97 10.11
CA ALA A 633 1.55 22.01 10.66
C ALA A 633 2.26 21.01 11.60
N PRO A 634 2.08 21.10 12.92
CA PRO A 634 2.41 20.03 13.85
C PRO A 634 1.30 18.97 13.85
N VAL A 635 1.67 17.72 13.74
CA VAL A 635 0.77 16.56 13.75
C VAL A 635 1.21 15.58 14.83
N TYR A 636 0.33 15.30 15.77
CA TYR A 636 0.48 14.24 16.76
C TYR A 636 -0.44 13.09 16.38
N GLY A 637 0.04 11.88 16.42
CA GLY A 637 -0.79 10.76 16.02
C GLY A 637 -0.38 9.44 16.62
N PHE A 638 -1.25 8.46 16.43
CA PHE A 638 -1.01 7.10 16.84
C PHE A 638 -1.61 6.11 15.84
N ASN A 639 -1.08 4.91 15.84
CA ASN A 639 -1.56 3.76 15.09
C ASN A 639 -1.64 2.54 16.00
N VAL A 640 -2.71 1.79 15.89
CA VAL A 640 -2.85 0.48 16.52
C VAL A 640 -3.36 -0.50 15.49
N PHE A 641 -2.55 -1.47 15.15
CA PHE A 641 -2.92 -2.61 14.34
C PHE A 641 -2.91 -3.87 15.19
N ALA A 642 -3.94 -4.68 15.08
CA ALA A 642 -3.99 -6.01 15.69
C ALA A 642 -4.57 -7.02 14.70
N SER A 643 -3.93 -8.20 14.61
CA SER A 643 -4.46 -9.37 13.92
C SER A 643 -4.50 -10.52 14.94
N TYR A 644 -5.67 -10.99 15.26
CA TYR A 644 -5.91 -11.98 16.28
C TYR A 644 -6.55 -13.25 15.69
N ASN A 645 -5.93 -14.40 15.92
CA ASN A 645 -6.48 -15.69 15.54
C ASN A 645 -7.34 -16.23 16.68
N LEU A 646 -8.65 -15.95 16.64
CA LEU A 646 -9.62 -16.44 17.63
C LEU A 646 -9.66 -17.96 17.70
N LYS A 647 -9.59 -18.59 16.52
CA LYS A 647 -9.49 -20.06 16.32
C LYS A 647 -8.58 -20.30 15.11
N PRO A 648 -8.05 -21.53 14.86
CA PRO A 648 -7.20 -21.81 13.71
C PRO A 648 -7.78 -21.40 12.34
N LYS A 649 -9.11 -21.22 12.27
CA LYS A 649 -9.83 -20.86 11.03
C LYS A 649 -10.53 -19.51 11.09
N TRP A 650 -10.36 -18.75 12.16
CA TRP A 650 -11.04 -17.46 12.34
C TRP A 650 -10.03 -16.37 12.72
N THR A 651 -9.81 -15.45 11.82
CA THR A 651 -8.94 -14.29 12.01
C THR A 651 -9.77 -13.02 12.11
N LEU A 652 -9.56 -12.24 13.16
CA LEU A 652 -10.05 -10.88 13.31
C LEU A 652 -8.87 -9.91 13.16
N MET A 653 -9.03 -8.90 12.33
CA MET A 653 -8.02 -7.88 12.09
C MET A 653 -8.64 -6.49 12.29
N THR A 654 -7.93 -5.62 12.96
CA THR A 654 -8.31 -4.22 13.13
C THR A 654 -7.11 -3.32 12.93
N ASN A 655 -7.35 -2.15 12.35
CA ASN A 655 -6.38 -1.07 12.24
C ASN A 655 -7.07 0.24 12.58
N PHE A 656 -6.63 0.87 13.65
CA PHE A 656 -7.10 2.20 14.06
C PHE A 656 -5.94 3.18 13.95
N SER A 657 -6.11 4.22 13.13
CA SER A 657 -5.14 5.29 12.91
C SER A 657 -5.79 6.61 13.25
N GLY A 658 -5.19 7.37 14.16
CA GLY A 658 -5.67 8.69 14.56
C GLY A 658 -4.54 9.72 14.54
N ASN A 659 -4.84 10.94 14.10
CA ASN A 659 -3.91 12.05 14.13
C ASN A 659 -4.62 13.39 14.28
N THR A 660 -3.92 14.35 14.86
CA THR A 660 -4.37 15.74 14.89
C THR A 660 -4.14 16.40 13.53
N TYR A 661 -4.95 17.41 13.24
CA TYR A 661 -4.73 18.36 12.15
C TYR A 661 -4.76 19.75 12.75
N SER A 662 -3.73 20.54 12.49
CA SER A 662 -3.63 21.95 12.87
C SER A 662 -2.65 22.61 11.92
N VAL A 663 -3.01 23.75 11.35
CA VAL A 663 -2.14 24.56 10.48
C VAL A 663 -2.11 25.97 11.00
N THR A 664 -0.91 26.53 11.13
CA THR A 664 -0.71 27.95 11.45
C THR A 664 -0.27 28.66 10.18
N ASN A 665 -1.02 29.65 9.76
CA ASN A 665 -0.64 30.53 8.67
C ASN A 665 0.50 31.44 9.12
N ASN A 666 1.64 31.41 8.45
CA ASN A 666 2.83 32.16 8.84
C ASN A 666 2.72 33.67 8.61
N GLU A 667 1.86 34.11 7.69
CA GLU A 667 1.67 35.54 7.37
C GLU A 667 0.70 36.21 8.34
N THR A 668 -0.41 35.53 8.65
CA THR A 668 -1.47 36.07 9.50
C THR A 668 -1.37 35.64 10.96
N ASN A 669 -0.52 34.67 11.29
CA ASN A 669 -0.43 33.99 12.59
C ASN A 669 -1.75 33.34 13.07
N VAL A 670 -2.70 33.14 12.15
CA VAL A 670 -3.98 32.49 12.46
C VAL A 670 -3.81 30.99 12.41
N ASN A 671 -4.26 30.33 13.48
CA ASN A 671 -4.27 28.86 13.58
C ASN A 671 -5.68 28.32 13.31
N THR A 672 -5.78 27.24 12.55
CA THR A 672 -7.06 26.59 12.22
C THR A 672 -7.76 25.93 13.41
N GLY A 673 -7.12 25.89 14.57
CA GLY A 673 -7.51 25.04 15.68
C GLY A 673 -7.04 23.60 15.49
N THR A 674 -7.12 22.82 16.56
CA THR A 674 -6.70 21.40 16.52
C THR A 674 -7.90 20.49 16.36
N PHE A 675 -7.89 19.66 15.33
CA PHE A 675 -8.94 18.68 15.04
C PHE A 675 -8.35 17.28 15.08
N PHE A 676 -9.16 16.31 15.48
CA PHE A 676 -8.77 14.92 15.49
C PHE A 676 -9.41 14.18 14.33
N ASN A 677 -8.58 13.57 13.48
CA ASN A 677 -8.99 12.73 12.36
C ASN A 677 -8.65 11.28 12.68
N PHE A 678 -9.54 10.35 12.33
CA PHE A 678 -9.24 8.91 12.43
C PHE A 678 -9.75 8.13 11.23
N ASN A 679 -9.12 6.99 11.03
CA ASN A 679 -9.53 5.96 10.10
C ASN A 679 -9.52 4.61 10.83
N TRP A 680 -10.62 3.87 10.75
CA TRP A 680 -10.76 2.58 11.41
C TRP A 680 -11.17 1.52 10.41
N PHE A 681 -10.32 0.49 10.28
CA PHE A 681 -10.56 -0.68 9.47
C PHE A 681 -10.76 -1.90 10.37
N VAL A 682 -11.79 -2.69 10.08
CA VAL A 682 -12.05 -3.97 10.75
C VAL A 682 -12.31 -5.03 9.68
N ARG A 683 -11.73 -6.21 9.87
CA ARG A 683 -11.92 -7.37 8.99
C ARG A 683 -12.11 -8.62 9.83
N SER A 684 -13.05 -9.46 9.43
CA SER A 684 -13.27 -10.79 9.98
C SER A 684 -13.24 -11.82 8.86
N ALA A 685 -12.38 -12.83 8.97
CA ALA A 685 -12.24 -13.89 7.98
C ALA A 685 -12.39 -15.25 8.63
N TYR A 686 -13.29 -16.08 8.10
CA TYR A 686 -13.58 -17.41 8.62
C TYR A 686 -13.50 -18.49 7.54
N GLY A 687 -12.71 -19.53 7.79
CA GLY A 687 -12.59 -20.68 6.92
C GLY A 687 -13.45 -21.86 7.41
N PHE A 688 -14.52 -22.19 6.68
CA PHE A 688 -15.43 -23.30 7.02
C PHE A 688 -14.81 -24.69 6.81
N GLY A 689 -13.63 -24.76 6.21
CA GLY A 689 -13.03 -26.02 5.75
C GLY A 689 -13.45 -26.39 4.33
N LYS A 690 -12.94 -27.51 3.81
CA LYS A 690 -13.19 -27.96 2.43
C LYS A 690 -12.99 -26.87 1.36
N GLY A 691 -12.16 -25.84 1.64
CA GLY A 691 -11.85 -24.72 0.74
C GLY A 691 -12.89 -23.60 0.70
N TYR A 692 -13.86 -23.55 1.61
CA TYR A 692 -14.78 -22.43 1.76
C TYR A 692 -14.22 -21.36 2.68
N ASN A 693 -14.23 -20.10 2.27
CA ASN A 693 -13.79 -18.93 3.02
C ASN A 693 -14.85 -17.83 2.93
N PHE A 694 -15.12 -17.21 4.07
CA PHE A 694 -16.04 -16.07 4.18
C PHE A 694 -15.32 -14.91 4.86
N GLU A 695 -15.50 -13.71 4.35
CA GLU A 695 -14.86 -12.52 4.87
C GLU A 695 -15.78 -11.32 4.85
N LEU A 696 -15.69 -10.51 5.91
CA LEU A 696 -16.34 -9.22 6.04
C LEU A 696 -15.31 -8.15 6.36
N PHE A 697 -15.53 -6.94 5.87
CA PHE A 697 -14.73 -5.79 6.24
C PHE A 697 -15.57 -4.52 6.35
N ASN A 698 -15.04 -3.58 7.13
CA ASN A 698 -15.61 -2.23 7.31
C ASN A 698 -14.48 -1.21 7.39
N VAL A 699 -14.65 -0.07 6.71
CA VAL A 699 -13.79 1.11 6.77
C VAL A 699 -14.63 2.27 7.26
N ILE A 700 -14.21 2.91 8.33
CA ILE A 700 -14.86 4.06 8.94
C ILE A 700 -13.86 5.22 8.91
N THR A 701 -14.22 6.30 8.25
CA THR A 701 -13.42 7.52 8.19
C THR A 701 -14.12 8.62 8.96
N SER A 702 -13.40 9.28 9.85
CA SER A 702 -13.94 10.43 10.59
C SER A 702 -14.15 11.64 9.68
N LYS A 703 -14.80 12.64 10.22
CA LYS A 703 -14.81 13.98 9.67
C LYS A 703 -13.37 14.47 9.46
N ARG A 704 -13.06 15.07 8.29
CA ARG A 704 -11.72 15.55 7.95
C ARG A 704 -11.74 17.06 7.80
N ARG A 705 -10.72 17.72 8.35
CA ARG A 705 -10.48 19.14 8.23
C ARG A 705 -9.34 19.41 7.27
N THR A 706 -9.48 20.48 6.48
CA THR A 706 -8.42 21.13 5.68
C THR A 706 -8.27 22.57 6.15
N TYR A 707 -7.37 23.34 5.55
CA TYR A 707 -7.15 24.73 5.89
C TYR A 707 -8.45 25.58 5.83
N GLN A 708 -9.25 25.42 4.79
CA GLN A 708 -10.50 26.17 4.58
C GLN A 708 -11.76 25.30 4.62
N GLY A 709 -11.65 23.97 4.80
CA GLY A 709 -12.77 23.07 4.59
C GLY A 709 -12.91 21.96 5.61
N VAL A 710 -14.07 21.33 5.55
CA VAL A 710 -14.43 20.15 6.34
C VAL A 710 -15.18 19.17 5.46
N THR A 711 -14.74 17.93 5.42
CA THR A 711 -15.43 16.83 4.74
C THR A 711 -16.08 15.90 5.77
N ASP A 712 -17.33 15.54 5.57
CA ASP A 712 -18.09 14.68 6.46
C ASP A 712 -17.55 13.23 6.47
N PRO A 713 -17.83 12.46 7.53
CA PRO A 713 -17.40 11.07 7.64
C PRO A 713 -18.10 10.19 6.60
N PHE A 714 -17.42 9.12 6.18
CA PHE A 714 -18.00 8.14 5.27
C PHE A 714 -17.65 6.71 5.69
N TYR A 715 -18.46 5.75 5.19
CA TYR A 715 -18.37 4.34 5.53
C TYR A 715 -18.31 3.50 4.27
N ILE A 716 -17.37 2.55 4.23
CA ILE A 716 -17.28 1.55 3.16
C ILE A 716 -17.26 0.18 3.82
N TYR A 717 -18.14 -0.72 3.40
CA TYR A 717 -18.24 -2.05 3.96
C TYR A 717 -18.56 -3.08 2.87
N GLY A 718 -18.16 -4.32 3.14
CA GLY A 718 -18.37 -5.38 2.17
C GLY A 718 -17.95 -6.73 2.69
N GLY A 719 -18.02 -7.70 1.81
CA GLY A 719 -17.61 -9.06 2.12
C GLY A 719 -17.40 -9.91 0.88
N SER A 720 -16.86 -11.10 1.10
CA SER A 720 -16.69 -12.08 0.05
C SER A 720 -16.95 -13.50 0.56
N PHE A 721 -17.41 -14.34 -0.35
CA PHE A 721 -17.50 -15.78 -0.16
C PHE A 721 -16.74 -16.47 -1.28
N LYS A 722 -15.78 -17.31 -0.94
CA LYS A 722 -14.88 -17.96 -1.88
C LYS A 722 -14.86 -19.46 -1.68
N LYS A 723 -14.88 -20.22 -2.79
CA LYS A 723 -14.70 -21.67 -2.83
C LYS A 723 -13.43 -22.01 -3.61
N GLU A 724 -12.51 -22.72 -3.02
CA GLU A 724 -11.40 -23.38 -3.72
C GLU A 724 -11.89 -24.58 -4.51
N ILE A 725 -11.48 -24.70 -5.77
CA ILE A 725 -11.82 -25.77 -6.72
C ILE A 725 -10.56 -26.33 -7.37
N LEU A 726 -10.70 -27.36 -8.22
CA LEU A 726 -9.61 -27.93 -9.02
C LEU A 726 -8.39 -28.30 -8.18
N LYS A 727 -8.58 -29.00 -7.05
CA LYS A 727 -7.51 -29.37 -6.10
C LYS A 727 -6.69 -28.14 -5.64
N LYS A 728 -7.36 -27.01 -5.34
CA LYS A 728 -6.79 -25.72 -4.94
C LYS A 728 -6.04 -24.96 -6.05
N LYS A 729 -6.10 -25.40 -7.29
CA LYS A 729 -5.55 -24.65 -8.43
C LYS A 729 -6.48 -23.56 -8.94
N GLY A 730 -7.73 -23.62 -8.61
CA GLY A 730 -8.72 -22.62 -8.98
C GLY A 730 -9.59 -22.17 -7.81
N SER A 731 -10.29 -21.08 -7.98
CA SER A 731 -11.31 -20.61 -7.05
C SER A 731 -12.44 -19.89 -7.78
N ILE A 732 -13.64 -19.99 -7.23
CA ILE A 732 -14.80 -19.17 -7.59
C ILE A 732 -15.20 -18.40 -6.34
N GLY A 733 -15.55 -17.14 -6.50
CA GLY A 733 -15.96 -16.28 -5.40
C GLY A 733 -17.08 -15.32 -5.77
N LEU A 734 -17.82 -14.92 -4.76
CA LEU A 734 -18.79 -13.84 -4.80
C LEU A 734 -18.25 -12.70 -3.92
N GLY A 735 -18.29 -11.47 -4.41
CA GLY A 735 -17.89 -10.28 -3.66
C GLY A 735 -19.04 -9.28 -3.63
N VAL A 736 -19.15 -8.56 -2.52
CA VAL A 736 -20.11 -7.46 -2.36
C VAL A 736 -19.43 -6.25 -1.73
N LEU A 737 -19.71 -5.07 -2.29
CA LEU A 737 -19.26 -3.78 -1.75
C LEU A 737 -20.50 -2.90 -1.54
N ASN A 738 -20.66 -2.33 -0.35
CA ASN A 738 -21.78 -1.49 0.04
C ASN A 738 -23.16 -2.05 -0.40
N PRO A 739 -23.51 -3.31 -0.12
CA PRO A 739 -24.70 -3.96 -0.67
C PRO A 739 -26.01 -3.25 -0.32
N PHE A 740 -26.08 -2.55 0.81
CA PHE A 740 -27.30 -1.88 1.30
C PHE A 740 -27.32 -0.37 0.99
N THR A 741 -26.21 0.20 0.48
CA THR A 741 -26.12 1.62 0.15
C THR A 741 -25.67 1.77 -1.30
N LYS A 742 -26.58 2.30 -2.15
CA LYS A 742 -26.30 2.45 -3.59
C LYS A 742 -25.17 3.47 -3.81
N ASP A 743 -25.34 4.66 -3.24
CA ASP A 743 -24.45 5.78 -3.47
C ASP A 743 -23.73 6.16 -2.17
N LEU A 744 -22.44 6.40 -2.25
CA LEU A 744 -21.68 7.01 -1.18
C LEU A 744 -21.92 8.51 -1.22
N HIS A 745 -22.51 9.07 -0.17
CA HIS A 745 -22.70 10.50 -0.03
C HIS A 745 -21.48 11.11 0.66
N ILE A 746 -20.89 12.13 0.03
CA ILE A 746 -19.74 12.87 0.53
C ILE A 746 -20.13 14.34 0.52
N LYS A 747 -20.11 14.95 1.71
CA LYS A 747 -20.36 16.39 1.86
C LYS A 747 -19.07 17.08 2.27
N THR A 748 -18.72 18.14 1.56
CA THR A 748 -17.61 19.03 1.90
C THR A 748 -18.11 20.46 2.02
N VAL A 749 -17.71 21.14 3.08
CA VAL A 749 -18.02 22.55 3.31
C VAL A 749 -16.71 23.33 3.45
N ASN A 750 -16.53 24.36 2.64
CA ASN A 750 -15.41 25.27 2.69
C ASN A 750 -15.88 26.65 3.17
N ASN A 751 -15.10 27.28 4.04
CA ASN A 751 -15.28 28.65 4.47
C ASN A 751 -13.94 29.38 4.30
N ALA A 752 -13.88 30.30 3.36
CA ALA A 752 -12.69 31.07 3.08
C ALA A 752 -12.95 32.52 3.45
N VAL A 753 -12.04 33.12 4.21
CA VAL A 753 -12.02 34.57 4.50
C VAL A 753 -10.67 35.09 4.04
N ASN A 754 -10.66 36.08 3.17
CA ASN A 754 -9.44 36.68 2.66
C ASN A 754 -9.63 38.20 2.39
N GLN A 755 -8.58 38.84 1.91
CA GLN A 755 -8.59 40.28 1.63
C GLN A 755 -9.54 40.71 0.49
N ARG A 756 -10.21 39.79 -0.20
CA ARG A 756 -11.13 40.09 -1.32
C ARG A 756 -12.59 39.83 -0.95
N GLY A 757 -12.84 39.19 0.22
CA GLY A 757 -14.18 38.86 0.65
C GLY A 757 -14.27 37.54 1.39
N THR A 758 -15.49 37.04 1.55
CA THR A 758 -15.79 35.75 2.18
C THR A 758 -16.48 34.82 1.21
N ILE A 759 -16.13 33.54 1.25
CA ILE A 759 -16.74 32.50 0.43
C ILE A 759 -17.23 31.39 1.34
N TYR A 760 -18.48 31.01 1.17
CA TYR A 760 -19.05 29.76 1.68
C TYR A 760 -19.31 28.83 0.51
N GLN A 761 -18.77 27.63 0.55
CA GLN A 761 -19.04 26.59 -0.44
C GLN A 761 -19.52 25.31 0.25
N SER A 762 -20.58 24.69 -0.28
CA SER A 762 -21.08 23.38 0.16
C SER A 762 -21.23 22.48 -1.03
N GLN A 763 -20.53 21.35 -1.04
CA GLN A 763 -20.57 20.35 -2.10
C GLN A 763 -21.09 19.03 -1.55
N ASN A 764 -22.09 18.47 -2.22
CA ASN A 764 -22.59 17.10 -2.00
C ASN A 764 -22.31 16.29 -3.25
N ILE A 765 -21.62 15.18 -3.09
CA ILE A 765 -21.36 14.21 -4.15
C ILE A 765 -22.02 12.87 -3.78
N TYR A 766 -22.81 12.33 -4.70
CA TYR A 766 -23.42 11.01 -4.60
C TYR A 766 -22.72 10.08 -5.59
N TYR A 767 -21.77 9.30 -5.08
CA TYR A 767 -20.91 8.44 -5.88
C TYR A 767 -21.42 6.99 -5.85
N PRO A 768 -21.79 6.37 -6.98
CA PRO A 768 -22.29 5.01 -7.03
C PRO A 768 -21.20 4.01 -6.63
N LEU A 769 -21.30 3.44 -5.43
CA LEU A 769 -20.27 2.56 -4.87
C LEU A 769 -20.70 1.10 -4.79
N ARG A 770 -22.02 0.81 -4.75
CA ARG A 770 -22.54 -0.56 -4.65
C ARG A 770 -22.06 -1.42 -5.80
N ASN A 771 -21.44 -2.56 -5.45
CA ASN A 771 -20.93 -3.50 -6.45
C ASN A 771 -21.14 -4.96 -6.00
N TYR A 772 -21.57 -5.81 -6.92
CA TYR A 772 -21.64 -7.25 -6.78
C TYR A 772 -20.74 -7.86 -7.82
N THR A 773 -19.87 -8.81 -7.43
CA THR A 773 -18.87 -9.41 -8.33
C THR A 773 -18.91 -10.92 -8.26
N ILE A 774 -18.69 -11.57 -9.40
CA ILE A 774 -18.35 -12.99 -9.50
C ILE A 774 -16.90 -13.05 -9.97
N ASN A 775 -16.09 -13.82 -9.26
CA ASN A 775 -14.65 -13.91 -9.47
C ASN A 775 -14.28 -15.35 -9.82
N PHE A 776 -13.42 -15.52 -10.81
CA PHE A 776 -12.78 -16.79 -11.17
C PHE A 776 -11.28 -16.61 -11.18
N SER A 777 -10.55 -17.56 -10.59
CA SER A 777 -9.10 -17.61 -10.63
C SER A 777 -8.63 -19.02 -10.93
N TYR A 778 -7.63 -19.15 -11.80
CA TYR A 778 -6.98 -20.42 -12.11
C TYR A 778 -5.47 -20.25 -12.19
N THR A 779 -4.73 -21.10 -11.48
CA THR A 779 -3.26 -21.14 -11.48
C THR A 779 -2.79 -22.46 -12.07
N PHE A 780 -1.89 -22.37 -13.04
CA PHE A 780 -1.31 -23.52 -13.72
C PHE A 780 0.21 -23.55 -13.58
N GLY A 781 0.79 -24.73 -13.80
CA GLY A 781 2.23 -24.96 -13.71
C GLY A 781 2.71 -25.38 -12.32
N LYS A 782 3.98 -25.72 -12.21
CA LYS A 782 4.65 -26.08 -10.95
C LYS A 782 5.87 -25.19 -10.76
N LEU A 783 5.99 -24.57 -9.57
CA LEU A 783 7.08 -23.67 -9.26
C LEU A 783 7.72 -23.96 -7.91
N LYS A 784 9.06 -23.96 -7.89
CA LYS A 784 9.88 -23.85 -6.67
C LYS A 784 10.34 -22.40 -6.54
N PHE A 785 10.03 -21.73 -5.43
CA PHE A 785 10.29 -20.29 -5.25
C PHE A 785 11.61 -20.05 -4.51
N THR A 786 12.46 -19.16 -5.08
CA THR A 786 13.59 -18.54 -4.37
C THR A 786 13.48 -17.02 -4.51
N GLU A 787 13.52 -16.28 -3.41
CA GLU A 787 13.49 -14.81 -3.46
C GLU A 787 14.84 -14.26 -3.95
N LYS A 788 14.83 -13.54 -5.09
CA LYS A 788 15.97 -12.70 -5.49
C LYS A 788 15.85 -11.31 -4.86
N LYS A 789 16.96 -10.80 -4.30
CA LYS A 789 17.08 -9.41 -3.88
C LYS A 789 16.97 -8.48 -5.10
N LYS A 790 16.23 -7.38 -4.99
CA LYS A 790 15.99 -6.42 -6.07
C LYS A 790 16.79 -5.15 -5.89
N ILE A 791 17.23 -4.59 -7.00
CA ILE A 791 17.72 -3.20 -7.08
C ILE A 791 16.52 -2.28 -6.92
N LYS A 792 16.66 -1.23 -6.13
CA LYS A 792 15.62 -0.24 -5.86
C LYS A 792 15.96 1.06 -6.57
N ASN A 793 15.03 1.48 -7.39
CA ASN A 793 15.06 2.75 -8.07
C ASN A 793 13.75 3.49 -7.73
N ASP A 794 13.83 4.50 -6.87
CA ASP A 794 12.69 4.99 -6.08
C ASP A 794 12.19 6.39 -6.49
N ASP A 795 12.60 6.99 -7.60
CA ASP A 795 12.64 8.44 -7.70
C ASP A 795 11.75 9.09 -8.77
N VAL A 796 10.84 8.35 -9.45
CA VAL A 796 9.90 9.01 -10.36
C VAL A 796 8.94 9.89 -9.55
N LYS A 797 8.81 11.15 -9.91
CA LYS A 797 7.90 12.09 -9.27
C LYS A 797 6.46 11.62 -9.44
N GLN A 798 5.76 11.55 -8.34
CA GLN A 798 4.33 11.27 -8.30
C GLN A 798 3.60 12.59 -8.13
N ASP A 799 2.68 12.90 -9.02
CA ASP A 799 1.69 13.94 -8.79
C ASP A 799 0.74 13.45 -7.69
N GLN A 800 1.14 13.71 -6.47
CA GLN A 800 0.29 13.45 -5.32
C GLN A 800 -0.60 14.68 -5.13
N GLN A 801 -1.89 14.51 -5.41
CA GLN A 801 -2.86 15.39 -4.81
C GLN A 801 -2.74 15.20 -3.29
N GLN A 802 -2.22 16.22 -2.62
CA GLN A 802 -2.40 16.28 -1.17
C GLN A 802 -3.89 16.17 -0.90
N GLY A 803 -4.24 15.40 0.11
CA GLY A 803 -5.61 15.29 0.59
C GLY A 803 -6.10 16.57 1.26
N GLY A 804 -5.94 17.69 0.57
CA GLY A 804 -6.75 18.87 0.70
C GLY A 804 -8.15 18.43 0.30
N GLY A 805 -9.12 18.61 1.16
CA GLY A 805 -10.44 18.06 1.05
C GLY A 805 -10.98 18.14 -0.38
N MET A 806 -11.95 17.31 -0.66
CA MET A 806 -12.77 17.40 -1.87
C MET A 806 -13.44 18.78 -1.99
N GLY A 807 -12.67 19.79 -2.19
CA GLY A 807 -13.01 21.17 -2.51
C GLY A 807 -12.39 21.49 -3.85
N GLY A 808 -12.30 20.54 -4.71
CA GLY A 808 -11.98 20.77 -6.09
C GLY A 808 -13.26 20.56 -6.86
N GLY A 809 -13.69 21.54 -7.58
CA GLY A 809 -14.85 21.46 -8.42
C GLY A 809 -14.90 20.11 -9.13
N VAL A 810 -16.09 19.63 -9.32
CA VAL A 810 -16.35 18.64 -10.34
C VAL A 810 -15.59 19.13 -11.56
N GLN A 811 -14.45 18.51 -11.86
CA GLN A 811 -14.06 18.51 -13.24
C GLN A 811 -15.22 17.86 -13.96
N GLN A 812 -16.04 18.68 -14.57
CA GLN A 812 -16.98 18.20 -15.54
C GLN A 812 -16.23 17.44 -16.60
#